data_2fff1eda3b44296ac90d0ac79272a903
#
_entry.id   2fff1eda3b44296ac90d0ac79272a903
#
_cell.length_a   1.000
_cell.length_b   1.000
_cell.length_c   1.000
_cell.angle_alpha   90.00
_cell.angle_beta   90.00
_cell.angle_gamma   90.00
#
_symmetry.space_group_name_H-M   'P 1'
#
loop_
_entity.id
_entity.type
_entity.pdbx_description
1 polymer ?
#
loop_
_entity_poly.entity_id
_entity_poly.type
_entity_poly.pdbx_seq_one_letter_code
_entity_poly.pdbx_strand_id
1 'polypeptide(L)'
;MRMSTQRSGMRALALASAGALTAALFSMAPVASAAPAPPVSDSGPLASLNDKGGNGDVPAHPLAIANKKAAQKQAVIEQRLKNGAKDSPKTVKVGKGQYVELQREATDPVFVIIVEFGDQQYPNPIFQGPPADGSTTDVTGPLHNEIPAPDRSVDNSTLWQADYNKAHYEDMYFNRMAKYFQTESSNRYSVTGEVQGWVKVPFNEALYGRNYCGGIVCATTKALTRDAMAVWVEQQLDSGKSMADIQTYLKKFDVWDRYDLDGDGVFNEPDGYIDHMQVVHAGGDEAAGDPHQGTDAIWSHRWYANLQVGGPGGVTGVQIGTNGGLVSSSLIPNNPTGVWLGDYTVQPENGGLGVFTHEYTHDLGLPDMYDTSGNTGGAENSTAFWTLMSSGANIGDGGPEGIGDDPTDLSAWELLNLGWLGAQEGKGPFYQVVQYGEKANIKLGPNVPGTKSPQAAFVVLPDKLVDRDLGPGAEAGDYFWAKGKQDFTSTMTAPAAAGALAAKVRYDIEDGWDYAFVQAQVGGAWVAVKTNLSTTTDPQGNNPTGTGITGRSAGYDTGAWVNLTATLPTGTTAVRFAYSNDPAEFGEGFGVDSVTVGGAAIADSAWTLDGFQTAVNGVVKEAFFNAYALENRQYDGYDTSLKTAYNFGFADRPDWVETYPYQNGLLVWYWNEQYADNNVGDHPGGGLILPVDAHPSFHHYADGQLMRQRLLAYDSTFGTEPTDAITIHKAGQAATIPSQPAVNVFDDTKSWWSNCDADACTGSHAGRYQPGWTGVDVPKTGTTVTVNGATTGSHLNITVSPKK
;
A
#
# COMPACT_ATOMS: atom_id res chain seq x y z
N MET A 1 28.17 37.52 16.73
CA MET A 1 27.24 37.37 17.87
C MET A 1 26.16 36.39 17.48
N ARG A 2 26.19 35.26 18.09
CA ARG A 2 25.33 34.07 17.77
C ARG A 2 23.87 34.38 18.10
N MET A 3 22.96 34.05 17.22
CA MET A 3 21.55 33.80 17.57
C MET A 3 21.18 32.42 17.14
N SER A 4 20.92 31.60 18.13
CA SER A 4 20.29 30.31 18.04
C SER A 4 18.80 30.48 17.74
N THR A 5 18.28 29.87 16.72
CA THR A 5 16.84 29.74 16.49
C THR A 5 16.38 28.41 17.03
N GLN A 6 15.74 28.44 18.16
CA GLN A 6 14.86 27.37 18.62
C GLN A 6 13.62 27.33 17.72
N ARG A 7 13.40 26.20 17.10
CA ARG A 7 12.08 25.82 16.60
C ARG A 7 11.38 25.06 17.72
N SER A 8 10.48 25.73 18.39
CA SER A 8 9.50 25.07 19.27
C SER A 8 8.17 25.79 19.13
N GLY A 9 7.11 25.03 18.85
CA GLY A 9 5.78 25.35 19.29
C GLY A 9 4.94 26.25 18.42
N MET A 10 4.33 25.67 17.38
CA MET A 10 3.03 26.14 16.88
C MET A 10 2.10 24.95 16.67
N ARG A 11 1.82 24.27 17.76
CA ARG A 11 0.63 23.41 17.91
C ARG A 11 -0.04 23.86 19.21
N ALA A 12 -0.66 24.98 19.20
CA ALA A 12 -1.61 25.43 20.21
C ALA A 12 -1.85 26.92 20.02
N LEU A 13 -2.69 27.29 19.08
CA LEU A 13 -3.47 28.53 19.13
C LEU A 13 -4.53 28.50 18.03
N ALA A 14 -5.52 27.66 18.19
CA ALA A 14 -6.81 27.80 17.53
C ALA A 14 -7.97 27.45 18.49
N LEU A 15 -7.76 27.74 19.77
CA LEU A 15 -8.78 27.57 20.81
C LEU A 15 -8.73 28.78 21.72
N ALA A 16 -9.26 29.91 21.26
CA ALA A 16 -9.80 30.98 22.13
C ALA A 16 -10.31 32.13 21.26
N SER A 17 -11.49 31.98 20.73
CA SER A 17 -12.52 33.03 20.59
C SER A 17 -13.77 32.41 19.97
N ALA A 18 -14.42 31.54 20.74
CA ALA A 18 -15.77 31.09 20.48
C ALA A 18 -16.74 32.08 21.06
N GLY A 19 -17.25 32.96 20.26
CA GLY A 19 -18.50 33.64 20.48
C GLY A 19 -19.55 33.02 19.56
N ALA A 20 -20.39 32.17 20.10
CA ALA A 20 -21.68 31.72 19.65
C ALA A 20 -22.02 31.92 18.16
N LEU A 21 -21.69 30.97 17.34
CA LEU A 21 -22.55 30.37 16.31
C LEU A 21 -22.07 28.93 16.15
N THR A 22 -22.80 28.01 16.77
CA THR A 22 -22.69 26.59 16.48
C THR A 22 -23.21 26.31 15.09
N ALA A 23 -22.47 26.69 14.05
CA ALA A 23 -22.44 25.90 12.87
C ALA A 23 -21.47 24.77 13.23
N ALA A 24 -21.96 23.59 13.49
CA ALA A 24 -21.15 22.39 13.50
C ALA A 24 -20.48 22.32 12.15
N LEU A 25 -19.25 22.78 12.04
CA LEU A 25 -18.31 22.30 11.07
C LEU A 25 -18.09 20.83 11.47
N PHE A 26 -19.02 19.97 11.07
CA PHE A 26 -18.63 18.60 10.86
C PHE A 26 -17.50 18.68 9.87
N SER A 27 -16.27 18.63 10.38
CA SER A 27 -15.22 18.05 9.59
C SER A 27 -15.83 16.75 9.11
N MET A 28 -16.18 16.67 7.82
CA MET A 28 -16.55 15.40 7.24
C MET A 28 -15.38 14.50 7.57
N ALA A 29 -15.61 13.55 8.47
CA ALA A 29 -14.64 12.51 8.71
C ALA A 29 -14.27 11.96 7.33
N PRO A 30 -12.99 11.77 7.04
CA PRO A 30 -12.61 11.05 5.83
C PRO A 30 -13.43 9.79 5.87
N VAL A 31 -14.19 9.55 4.82
CA VAL A 31 -15.00 8.36 4.68
C VAL A 31 -14.06 7.19 4.89
N ALA A 32 -14.45 6.21 5.69
CA ALA A 32 -13.63 5.15 6.23
C ALA A 32 -12.57 4.68 5.24
N SER A 33 -11.38 5.20 5.42
CA SER A 33 -10.20 4.76 4.73
C SER A 33 -9.49 3.82 5.68
N ALA A 34 -9.03 2.70 5.21
CA ALA A 34 -8.19 1.83 6.00
C ALA A 34 -7.06 2.63 6.66
N ALA A 35 -6.81 2.37 7.90
CA ALA A 35 -5.75 3.05 8.61
C ALA A 35 -4.39 2.54 8.17
N PRO A 36 -3.44 3.43 8.08
CA PRO A 36 -2.05 3.06 7.87
C PRO A 36 -1.50 2.27 9.05
N ALA A 37 -0.62 1.37 8.72
CA ALA A 37 0.09 0.56 9.65
C ALA A 37 1.10 1.37 10.49
N PRO A 38 1.10 1.30 11.83
CA PRO A 38 2.02 2.07 12.66
C PRO A 38 3.47 1.55 12.61
N PRO A 39 4.47 2.41 12.76
CA PRO A 39 5.84 1.97 12.97
C PRO A 39 5.99 1.20 14.29
N VAL A 40 6.73 0.12 14.26
CA VAL A 40 6.74 -0.88 15.31
C VAL A 40 7.90 -0.72 16.28
N SER A 41 7.59 -0.58 17.56
CA SER A 41 8.44 -1.08 18.64
C SER A 41 7.54 -1.77 19.64
N ASP A 42 7.35 -3.06 19.50
CA ASP A 42 6.46 -3.81 20.39
C ASP A 42 7.27 -4.58 21.45
N SER A 43 7.34 -4.06 22.67
CA SER A 43 7.98 -4.71 23.81
C SER A 43 6.98 -5.39 24.75
N GLY A 44 5.87 -5.91 24.19
CA GLY A 44 4.78 -6.56 24.95
C GLY A 44 3.60 -5.62 25.19
N PRO A 45 2.47 -6.13 25.72
CA PRO A 45 1.18 -5.42 25.69
C PRO A 45 1.15 -4.04 26.32
N LEU A 46 2.15 -3.64 27.10
CA LEU A 46 2.24 -2.33 27.74
C LEU A 46 3.63 -1.72 27.74
N ALA A 47 4.65 -2.43 27.28
CA ALA A 47 6.01 -1.88 27.23
C ALA A 47 6.15 -0.76 26.19
N SER A 48 5.19 -0.65 25.29
CA SER A 48 5.13 0.32 24.19
C SER A 48 4.17 1.50 24.46
N LEU A 49 3.78 1.79 25.69
CA LEU A 49 3.02 3.02 25.99
C LEU A 49 3.76 4.32 25.59
N ASN A 50 5.03 4.21 25.18
CA ASN A 50 5.80 5.27 24.56
C ASN A 50 5.84 5.16 23.02
N ASP A 51 5.11 4.22 22.44
CA ASP A 51 4.98 4.09 21.00
C ASP A 51 4.33 5.34 20.43
N LYS A 52 5.02 5.99 19.53
CA LYS A 52 4.47 7.12 18.77
C LYS A 52 3.77 6.53 17.59
N GLY A 53 2.50 6.17 17.71
CA GLY A 53 1.73 5.59 16.62
C GLY A 53 1.90 6.35 15.31
N GLY A 54 1.80 5.64 14.24
CA GLY A 54 1.88 6.20 12.90
C GLY A 54 0.55 6.83 12.48
N ASN A 55 0.63 7.91 11.75
CA ASN A 55 -0.50 8.52 11.01
C ASN A 55 -0.39 8.24 9.51
N GLY A 56 0.25 7.18 9.13
CA GLY A 56 0.47 6.97 7.73
C GLY A 56 0.94 5.55 7.45
N ASP A 57 0.66 5.06 6.26
CA ASP A 57 1.23 3.83 5.75
C ASP A 57 2.74 3.87 5.92
N VAL A 58 3.23 2.80 6.47
CA VAL A 58 4.63 2.49 6.28
C VAL A 58 4.69 1.88 4.89
N PRO A 59 5.37 2.52 3.91
CA PRO A 59 5.48 1.97 2.55
C PRO A 59 6.08 0.57 2.53
N ALA A 60 6.79 0.21 3.60
CA ALA A 60 7.38 -1.10 3.80
C ALA A 60 6.57 -1.87 4.84
N HIS A 61 6.14 -3.07 4.47
CA HIS A 61 5.55 -4.04 5.39
C HIS A 61 6.52 -4.31 6.55
N PRO A 62 6.07 -4.43 7.81
CA PRO A 62 6.97 -4.64 8.95
C PRO A 62 7.69 -5.99 8.94
N LEU A 63 7.23 -6.96 8.14
CA LEU A 63 7.92 -8.24 7.97
C LEU A 63 8.82 -8.18 6.73
N ALA A 64 10.11 -8.37 6.91
CA ALA A 64 11.09 -8.40 5.82
C ALA A 64 10.73 -9.45 4.74
N ILE A 65 10.22 -10.63 5.15
CA ILE A 65 9.78 -11.66 4.21
C ILE A 65 8.64 -11.21 3.30
N ALA A 66 7.67 -10.44 3.82
CA ALA A 66 6.56 -9.92 3.03
C ALA A 66 7.06 -8.90 2.00
N ASN A 67 7.93 -7.95 2.42
CA ASN A 67 8.55 -6.99 1.52
C ASN A 67 9.33 -7.69 0.41
N LYS A 68 10.13 -8.69 0.77
CA LYS A 68 10.88 -9.48 -0.20
C LYS A 68 9.98 -10.16 -1.22
N LYS A 69 8.90 -10.82 -0.79
CA LYS A 69 7.95 -11.48 -1.69
C LYS A 69 7.19 -10.48 -2.56
N ALA A 70 6.81 -9.31 -2.02
CA ALA A 70 6.19 -8.23 -2.79
C ALA A 70 7.14 -7.68 -3.87
N ALA A 71 8.39 -7.39 -3.52
CA ALA A 71 9.41 -6.92 -4.46
C ALA A 71 9.70 -7.95 -5.56
N GLN A 72 9.79 -9.24 -5.22
CA GLN A 72 9.95 -10.33 -6.18
C GLN A 72 8.77 -10.40 -7.16
N LYS A 73 7.54 -10.31 -6.64
CA LYS A 73 6.33 -10.33 -7.47
C LYS A 73 6.30 -9.14 -8.42
N GLN A 74 6.57 -7.94 -7.91
CA GLN A 74 6.63 -6.70 -8.69
C GLN A 74 7.65 -6.80 -9.83
N ALA A 75 8.88 -7.23 -9.53
CA ALA A 75 9.93 -7.39 -10.52
C ALA A 75 9.55 -8.38 -11.64
N VAL A 76 8.87 -9.49 -11.30
CA VAL A 76 8.36 -10.45 -12.30
C VAL A 76 7.28 -9.81 -13.17
N ILE A 77 6.34 -9.04 -12.59
CA ILE A 77 5.29 -8.35 -13.35
C ILE A 77 5.92 -7.37 -14.35
N GLU A 78 6.85 -6.51 -13.90
CA GLU A 78 7.56 -5.57 -14.78
C GLU A 78 8.31 -6.25 -15.91
N GLN A 79 9.09 -7.28 -15.59
CA GLN A 79 9.82 -8.03 -16.60
C GLN A 79 8.90 -8.64 -17.65
N ARG A 80 7.75 -9.17 -17.24
CA ARG A 80 6.75 -9.74 -18.13
C ARG A 80 6.13 -8.68 -19.03
N LEU A 81 5.80 -7.50 -18.49
CA LEU A 81 5.30 -6.38 -19.28
C LEU A 81 6.36 -5.87 -20.28
N LYS A 82 7.61 -5.66 -19.85
CA LYS A 82 8.74 -5.28 -20.71
C LYS A 82 8.97 -6.30 -21.86
N ASN A 83 8.76 -7.57 -21.59
CA ASN A 83 8.93 -8.64 -22.58
C ASN A 83 7.68 -8.90 -23.46
N GLY A 84 6.58 -8.19 -23.21
CA GLY A 84 5.30 -8.40 -23.91
C GLY A 84 4.75 -9.82 -23.70
N ALA A 85 4.91 -10.39 -22.52
CA ALA A 85 4.55 -11.77 -22.23
C ALA A 85 3.05 -12.04 -22.46
N LYS A 86 2.76 -13.17 -23.13
CA LYS A 86 1.40 -13.58 -23.50
C LYS A 86 0.87 -14.74 -22.65
N ASP A 87 1.75 -15.40 -21.90
CA ASP A 87 1.40 -16.43 -20.95
C ASP A 87 1.19 -15.81 -19.56
N SER A 88 0.57 -16.51 -18.65
CA SER A 88 0.34 -16.06 -17.27
C SER A 88 0.44 -17.27 -16.35
N PRO A 89 1.66 -17.69 -15.99
CA PRO A 89 1.86 -18.75 -15.02
C PRO A 89 1.30 -18.34 -13.66
N LYS A 90 0.74 -19.30 -12.92
CA LYS A 90 0.27 -19.05 -11.55
C LYS A 90 1.43 -18.77 -10.60
N THR A 91 2.51 -19.53 -10.76
CA THR A 91 3.72 -19.45 -9.93
C THR A 91 4.96 -19.27 -10.82
N VAL A 92 5.89 -18.44 -10.39
CA VAL A 92 7.18 -18.21 -11.09
C VAL A 92 8.32 -18.47 -10.13
N LYS A 93 9.29 -19.28 -10.58
CA LYS A 93 10.56 -19.44 -9.87
C LYS A 93 11.45 -18.24 -10.11
N VAL A 94 11.82 -17.52 -9.06
CA VAL A 94 12.68 -16.33 -9.11
C VAL A 94 14.12 -16.60 -8.63
N GLY A 95 14.36 -17.70 -7.93
CA GLY A 95 15.67 -18.11 -7.44
C GLY A 95 15.69 -19.55 -6.94
N LYS A 96 16.80 -20.01 -6.35
CA LYS A 96 16.91 -21.33 -5.74
C LYS A 96 16.05 -21.39 -4.48
N GLY A 97 14.97 -22.20 -4.48
CA GLY A 97 14.03 -22.28 -3.37
C GLY A 97 13.24 -20.99 -3.16
N GLN A 98 13.08 -20.16 -4.21
CA GLN A 98 12.33 -18.92 -4.15
C GLN A 98 11.31 -18.87 -5.29
N TYR A 99 10.06 -18.70 -4.91
CA TYR A 99 8.95 -18.65 -5.85
C TYR A 99 8.00 -17.50 -5.46
N VAL A 100 7.24 -17.01 -6.44
CA VAL A 100 6.19 -16.02 -6.24
C VAL A 100 4.90 -16.50 -6.88
N GLU A 101 3.80 -16.33 -6.16
CA GLU A 101 2.45 -16.55 -6.69
C GLU A 101 2.00 -15.29 -7.43
N LEU A 102 1.78 -15.41 -8.75
CA LEU A 102 1.28 -14.31 -9.58
C LEU A 102 -0.25 -14.29 -9.68
N GLN A 103 -0.88 -15.43 -9.49
CA GLN A 103 -2.33 -15.60 -9.66
C GLN A 103 -2.86 -16.50 -8.55
N ARG A 104 -3.56 -15.90 -7.59
CA ARG A 104 -4.31 -16.68 -6.62
C ARG A 104 -5.68 -17.04 -7.22
N GLU A 105 -5.90 -18.32 -7.45
CA GLU A 105 -7.17 -18.90 -7.88
C GLU A 105 -7.61 -19.93 -6.85
N ALA A 106 -8.49 -19.52 -5.94
CA ALA A 106 -8.90 -20.31 -4.78
C ALA A 106 -10.32 -19.92 -4.31
N THR A 107 -10.84 -20.70 -3.40
CA THR A 107 -11.92 -20.29 -2.50
C THR A 107 -11.36 -20.41 -1.09
N ASP A 108 -10.97 -19.26 -0.52
CA ASP A 108 -10.26 -19.23 0.74
C ASP A 108 -11.21 -19.26 1.93
N PRO A 109 -10.88 -20.05 2.97
CA PRO A 109 -11.65 -20.07 4.19
C PRO A 109 -11.27 -18.89 5.09
N VAL A 110 -12.26 -18.09 5.49
CA VAL A 110 -12.10 -16.92 6.35
C VAL A 110 -12.63 -17.23 7.74
N PHE A 111 -11.82 -16.98 8.78
CA PHE A 111 -12.25 -17.02 10.16
C PHE A 111 -12.74 -15.64 10.58
N VAL A 112 -14.05 -15.50 10.81
CA VAL A 112 -14.66 -14.24 11.23
C VAL A 112 -15.06 -14.36 12.71
N ILE A 113 -14.66 -13.38 13.54
CA ILE A 113 -15.10 -13.26 14.93
C ILE A 113 -15.77 -11.90 15.16
N ILE A 114 -16.96 -11.89 15.74
CA ILE A 114 -17.68 -10.68 16.09
C ILE A 114 -17.54 -10.44 17.60
N VAL A 115 -17.15 -9.19 17.97
CA VAL A 115 -16.63 -8.86 19.30
C VAL A 115 -17.40 -7.68 19.89
N GLU A 116 -17.87 -7.82 21.12
CA GLU A 116 -18.41 -6.72 21.93
C GLU A 116 -17.52 -6.45 23.15
N PHE A 117 -17.60 -5.25 23.69
CA PHE A 117 -16.72 -4.79 24.77
C PHE A 117 -17.34 -4.95 26.15
N GLY A 118 -16.47 -5.18 27.14
CA GLY A 118 -16.86 -5.22 28.55
C GLY A 118 -16.85 -3.84 29.21
N ASP A 119 -17.05 -3.85 30.53
CA ASP A 119 -17.12 -2.62 31.33
C ASP A 119 -15.86 -2.39 32.19
N GLN A 120 -14.88 -3.28 32.09
CA GLN A 120 -13.66 -3.12 32.86
C GLN A 120 -12.81 -2.00 32.26
N GLN A 121 -12.40 -1.07 33.10
CA GLN A 121 -11.41 -0.07 32.73
C GLN A 121 -10.01 -0.59 33.08
N TYR A 122 -9.09 -0.47 32.15
CA TYR A 122 -7.71 -0.86 32.43
C TYR A 122 -7.11 0.03 33.52
N PRO A 123 -6.36 -0.49 34.50
CA PRO A 123 -5.93 0.27 35.69
C PRO A 123 -5.00 1.46 35.41
N ASN A 124 -4.39 1.53 34.23
CA ASN A 124 -3.55 2.66 33.85
C ASN A 124 -4.41 3.93 33.63
N PRO A 125 -4.08 5.06 34.29
CA PRO A 125 -4.86 6.30 34.18
C PRO A 125 -5.08 6.81 32.74
N ILE A 126 -4.23 6.44 31.81
CA ILE A 126 -4.36 6.85 30.39
C ILE A 126 -5.64 6.31 29.74
N PHE A 127 -6.20 5.20 30.25
CA PHE A 127 -7.42 4.56 29.74
C PHE A 127 -8.64 4.80 30.64
N GLN A 128 -8.52 5.74 31.61
CA GLN A 128 -9.60 6.03 32.55
C GLN A 128 -10.21 7.40 32.24
N GLY A 129 -11.55 7.45 32.17
CA GLY A 129 -12.29 8.67 31.84
C GLY A 129 -12.18 9.09 30.38
N PRO A 130 -12.73 10.25 30.00
CA PRO A 130 -12.73 10.78 28.63
C PRO A 130 -11.30 11.00 28.12
N PRO A 131 -11.07 10.89 26.81
CA PRO A 131 -9.78 11.20 26.21
C PRO A 131 -9.40 12.67 26.38
N ALA A 132 -8.09 12.97 26.31
CA ALA A 132 -7.54 14.31 26.59
C ALA A 132 -7.93 15.37 25.54
N ASP A 133 -8.35 14.96 24.36
CA ASP A 133 -8.81 15.84 23.28
C ASP A 133 -10.21 16.41 23.51
N GLY A 134 -10.93 15.93 24.55
CA GLY A 134 -12.27 16.40 24.93
C GLY A 134 -13.39 15.77 24.10
N SER A 135 -13.12 14.72 23.33
CA SER A 135 -14.16 13.95 22.66
C SER A 135 -15.09 13.29 23.70
N THR A 136 -16.34 13.08 23.33
CA THR A 136 -17.31 12.39 24.19
C THR A 136 -17.03 10.91 24.14
N THR A 137 -16.92 10.26 25.32
CA THR A 137 -16.66 8.83 25.40
C THR A 137 -17.60 8.20 26.42
N ASP A 138 -18.27 7.15 26.00
CA ASP A 138 -18.91 6.22 26.92
C ASP A 138 -17.84 5.28 27.50
N VAL A 139 -17.77 5.21 28.84
CA VAL A 139 -16.73 4.44 29.55
C VAL A 139 -17.10 2.96 29.75
N THR A 140 -18.15 2.49 29.09
CA THR A 140 -18.65 1.12 29.17
C THR A 140 -19.00 0.63 27.77
N GLY A 141 -18.80 -0.63 27.50
CA GLY A 141 -19.12 -1.24 26.20
C GLY A 141 -18.21 -0.75 25.05
N PRO A 142 -18.76 -0.54 23.83
CA PRO A 142 -20.15 -0.77 23.42
C PRO A 142 -20.53 -2.24 23.32
N LEU A 143 -21.83 -2.51 23.39
CA LEU A 143 -22.42 -3.79 23.01
C LEU A 143 -22.97 -3.67 21.57
N HIS A 144 -23.17 -4.81 20.93
CA HIS A 144 -23.79 -4.81 19.60
C HIS A 144 -25.24 -4.34 19.66
N ASN A 145 -25.74 -3.79 18.56
CA ASN A 145 -27.08 -3.21 18.40
C ASN A 145 -27.34 -1.93 19.24
N GLU A 146 -26.28 -1.25 19.70
CA GLU A 146 -26.43 0.01 20.41
C GLU A 146 -26.34 1.25 19.49
N ILE A 147 -25.95 1.09 18.22
CA ILE A 147 -25.96 2.18 17.22
C ILE A 147 -27.38 2.64 16.98
N PRO A 148 -27.73 3.93 17.22
CA PRO A 148 -29.08 4.43 17.04
C PRO A 148 -29.50 4.50 15.56
N ALA A 149 -30.77 4.24 15.29
CA ALA A 149 -31.31 4.40 13.94
C ALA A 149 -31.19 5.86 13.46
N PRO A 150 -30.62 6.13 12.27
CA PRO A 150 -30.51 7.48 11.74
C PRO A 150 -31.87 8.07 11.36
N ASP A 151 -32.01 9.39 11.47
CA ASP A 151 -33.15 10.11 10.91
C ASP A 151 -32.98 10.27 9.39
N ARG A 152 -33.58 9.40 8.62
CA ARG A 152 -33.51 9.40 7.15
C ARG A 152 -34.08 10.65 6.47
N SER A 153 -34.65 11.59 7.20
CA SER A 153 -35.03 12.88 6.63
C SER A 153 -33.86 13.86 6.49
N VAL A 154 -32.78 13.64 7.25
CA VAL A 154 -31.58 14.51 7.28
C VAL A 154 -30.28 13.74 7.07
N ASP A 155 -30.27 12.44 7.29
CA ASP A 155 -29.10 11.55 7.14
C ASP A 155 -29.45 10.37 6.23
N ASN A 156 -28.85 10.32 5.04
CA ASN A 156 -28.92 9.20 4.09
C ASN A 156 -27.56 8.51 3.93
N SER A 157 -26.58 8.80 4.80
CA SER A 157 -25.20 8.33 4.71
C SER A 157 -24.87 7.21 5.69
N THR A 158 -25.39 7.26 6.92
CA THR A 158 -25.07 6.28 7.97
C THR A 158 -25.67 4.91 7.65
N LEU A 159 -24.81 3.89 7.59
CA LEU A 159 -25.26 2.50 7.49
C LEU A 159 -25.89 2.05 8.81
N TRP A 160 -27.07 1.45 8.72
CA TRP A 160 -27.77 0.99 9.91
C TRP A 160 -28.76 -0.13 9.63
N GLN A 161 -28.81 -1.08 10.54
CA GLN A 161 -29.88 -2.07 10.64
C GLN A 161 -30.21 -2.39 12.11
N ALA A 162 -31.36 -3.01 12.34
CA ALA A 162 -31.89 -3.22 13.68
C ALA A 162 -31.22 -4.38 14.44
N ASP A 163 -30.55 -5.30 13.77
CA ASP A 163 -29.98 -6.52 14.38
C ASP A 163 -28.72 -6.98 13.61
N TYR A 164 -27.59 -6.69 14.17
CA TYR A 164 -26.26 -7.12 13.70
C TYR A 164 -25.92 -8.51 14.25
N ASN A 165 -26.67 -9.49 13.84
CA ASN A 165 -26.48 -10.87 14.27
C ASN A 165 -25.49 -11.63 13.37
N LYS A 166 -25.15 -12.84 13.79
CA LYS A 166 -24.25 -13.73 13.05
C LYS A 166 -24.69 -13.93 11.58
N ALA A 167 -25.98 -14.04 11.30
CA ALA A 167 -26.46 -14.30 9.95
C ALA A 167 -26.24 -13.08 9.01
N HIS A 168 -26.25 -11.85 9.56
CA HIS A 168 -25.87 -10.66 8.81
C HIS A 168 -24.44 -10.75 8.29
N TYR A 169 -23.48 -11.10 9.15
CA TYR A 169 -22.07 -11.21 8.75
C TYR A 169 -21.80 -12.43 7.89
N GLU A 170 -22.53 -13.55 8.07
CA GLU A 170 -22.46 -14.68 7.15
C GLU A 170 -22.90 -14.26 5.74
N ASP A 171 -23.94 -13.44 5.61
CA ASP A 171 -24.35 -12.86 4.32
C ASP A 171 -23.30 -11.88 3.78
N MET A 172 -22.81 -10.96 4.63
CA MET A 172 -21.80 -9.96 4.24
C MET A 172 -20.54 -10.62 3.67
N TYR A 173 -19.94 -11.57 4.38
CA TYR A 173 -18.69 -12.21 3.96
C TYR A 173 -18.89 -13.26 2.86
N PHE A 174 -19.85 -14.19 3.05
CA PHE A 174 -19.89 -15.40 2.24
C PHE A 174 -20.92 -15.36 1.10
N ASN A 175 -21.72 -14.30 1.02
CA ASN A 175 -22.56 -14.02 -0.15
C ASN A 175 -22.11 -12.73 -0.85
N ARG A 176 -22.11 -11.58 -0.17
CA ARG A 176 -21.90 -10.27 -0.78
C ARG A 176 -20.41 -10.05 -1.14
N MET A 177 -19.49 -10.16 -0.19
CA MET A 177 -18.04 -10.04 -0.43
C MET A 177 -17.53 -11.17 -1.33
N ALA A 178 -17.99 -12.41 -1.12
CA ALA A 178 -17.68 -13.52 -2.02
C ALA A 178 -18.11 -13.23 -3.45
N LYS A 179 -19.28 -12.62 -3.65
CA LYS A 179 -19.79 -12.22 -4.97
C LYS A 179 -18.98 -11.09 -5.59
N TYR A 180 -18.53 -10.12 -4.78
CA TYR A 180 -17.62 -9.05 -5.22
C TYR A 180 -16.36 -9.68 -5.83
N PHE A 181 -15.63 -10.48 -5.07
CA PHE A 181 -14.40 -11.11 -5.54
C PHE A 181 -14.60 -12.10 -6.70
N GLN A 182 -15.72 -12.82 -6.74
CA GLN A 182 -16.07 -13.63 -7.91
C GLN A 182 -16.22 -12.77 -9.17
N THR A 183 -16.82 -11.59 -9.03
CA THR A 183 -17.00 -10.65 -10.15
C THR A 183 -15.65 -10.12 -10.59
N GLU A 184 -14.86 -9.51 -9.70
CA GLU A 184 -13.57 -8.93 -10.01
C GLU A 184 -12.57 -9.93 -10.59
N SER A 185 -12.57 -11.15 -10.10
CA SER A 185 -11.63 -12.20 -10.52
C SER A 185 -12.09 -13.02 -11.72
N SER A 186 -13.22 -12.73 -12.35
CA SER A 186 -13.80 -13.60 -13.39
C SER A 186 -14.12 -15.02 -12.88
N ASN A 187 -14.63 -15.16 -11.66
CA ASN A 187 -14.91 -16.41 -10.94
C ASN A 187 -13.67 -17.28 -10.67
N ARG A 188 -12.49 -16.68 -10.54
CA ARG A 188 -11.25 -17.39 -10.15
C ARG A 188 -11.00 -17.39 -8.66
N TYR A 189 -11.51 -16.39 -7.95
CA TYR A 189 -11.35 -16.21 -6.52
C TYR A 189 -12.69 -16.00 -5.84
N SER A 190 -12.81 -16.52 -4.64
CA SER A 190 -13.95 -16.33 -3.76
C SER A 190 -13.55 -16.63 -2.31
N VAL A 191 -14.44 -16.36 -1.38
CA VAL A 191 -14.27 -16.68 0.02
C VAL A 191 -15.39 -17.56 0.53
N THR A 192 -15.11 -18.35 1.56
CA THR A 192 -16.03 -19.14 2.34
C THR A 192 -15.59 -19.13 3.80
N GLY A 193 -16.39 -19.63 4.73
CA GLY A 193 -15.94 -19.70 6.12
C GLY A 193 -17.08 -19.77 7.11
N GLU A 194 -16.82 -19.33 8.32
CA GLU A 194 -17.80 -19.31 9.41
C GLU A 194 -17.61 -18.07 10.28
N VAL A 195 -18.72 -17.45 10.68
CA VAL A 195 -18.74 -16.36 11.67
C VAL A 195 -18.85 -16.97 13.07
N GLN A 196 -17.95 -16.58 13.98
CA GLN A 196 -18.06 -16.92 15.40
C GLN A 196 -18.91 -15.86 16.09
N GLY A 197 -19.99 -16.27 16.77
CA GLY A 197 -20.97 -15.38 17.40
C GLY A 197 -20.35 -14.44 18.42
N TRP A 198 -21.08 -13.40 18.83
CA TRP A 198 -20.57 -12.31 19.67
C TRP A 198 -19.76 -12.81 20.87
N VAL A 199 -18.50 -12.42 20.91
CA VAL A 199 -17.54 -12.72 21.96
C VAL A 199 -17.34 -11.43 22.77
N LYS A 200 -17.56 -11.48 24.09
CA LYS A 200 -17.39 -10.31 24.95
C LYS A 200 -15.99 -10.28 25.54
N VAL A 201 -15.16 -9.31 25.08
CA VAL A 201 -13.84 -9.09 25.70
C VAL A 201 -13.98 -8.36 27.05
N PRO A 202 -13.00 -8.50 27.97
CA PRO A 202 -13.21 -8.02 29.34
C PRO A 202 -13.22 -6.51 29.50
N PHE A 203 -12.47 -5.76 28.67
CA PHE A 203 -12.30 -4.33 28.79
C PHE A 203 -13.25 -3.55 27.87
N ASN A 204 -13.45 -2.27 28.21
CA ASN A 204 -14.16 -1.33 27.37
C ASN A 204 -13.31 -0.98 26.13
N GLU A 205 -13.95 -0.39 25.11
CA GLU A 205 -13.31 -0.07 23.84
C GLU A 205 -12.14 0.90 23.99
N ALA A 206 -12.19 1.83 24.94
CA ALA A 206 -11.12 2.80 25.20
C ALA A 206 -9.73 2.16 25.41
N LEU A 207 -9.66 0.91 25.92
CA LEU A 207 -8.40 0.20 26.00
C LEU A 207 -7.82 -0.13 24.63
N TYR A 208 -8.67 -0.54 23.70
CA TYR A 208 -8.26 -1.07 22.40
C TYR A 208 -8.16 0.01 21.32
N GLY A 209 -9.06 1.02 21.36
CA GLY A 209 -9.18 2.06 20.34
C GLY A 209 -8.43 3.36 20.64
N ARG A 210 -8.25 3.73 21.92
CA ARG A 210 -7.75 5.07 22.29
C ARG A 210 -6.43 5.48 21.64
N ASN A 211 -6.40 6.66 21.04
CA ASN A 211 -5.26 7.28 20.34
C ASN A 211 -4.17 7.81 21.28
N TYR A 212 -3.80 7.08 22.32
CA TYR A 212 -2.86 7.53 23.35
C TYR A 212 -1.41 7.68 22.86
N CYS A 213 -1.06 7.01 21.77
CA CYS A 213 0.30 6.98 21.23
C CYS A 213 0.57 8.13 20.23
N GLY A 214 -0.43 8.93 19.93
CA GLY A 214 -0.35 10.02 18.95
C GLY A 214 -0.60 9.57 17.50
N GLY A 215 -1.02 8.33 17.29
CA GLY A 215 -1.53 7.76 16.04
C GLY A 215 -2.89 7.12 16.27
N ILE A 216 -3.55 6.71 15.21
CA ILE A 216 -4.91 6.14 15.21
C ILE A 216 -4.93 4.64 15.54
N VAL A 217 -3.81 3.93 15.39
CA VAL A 217 -3.66 2.52 15.79
C VAL A 217 -2.51 2.41 16.77
N CYS A 218 -2.80 2.10 18.02
CA CYS A 218 -1.82 1.98 19.08
C CYS A 218 -1.52 0.50 19.43
N ALA A 219 -0.48 0.26 20.25
CA ALA A 219 -0.06 -1.10 20.57
C ALA A 219 -1.16 -1.93 21.25
N THR A 220 -2.09 -1.30 21.98
CA THR A 220 -3.20 -1.98 22.65
C THR A 220 -4.29 -2.45 21.70
N THR A 221 -4.39 -1.87 20.51
CA THR A 221 -5.37 -2.29 19.48
C THR A 221 -5.16 -3.75 19.07
N LYS A 222 -3.90 -4.17 18.93
CA LYS A 222 -3.53 -5.57 18.62
C LYS A 222 -4.01 -6.56 19.70
N ALA A 223 -4.20 -6.09 20.93
CA ALA A 223 -4.66 -6.92 22.01
C ALA A 223 -6.12 -7.36 21.88
N LEU A 224 -6.95 -6.61 21.14
CA LEU A 224 -8.34 -6.98 20.87
C LEU A 224 -8.44 -8.38 20.27
N THR A 225 -7.69 -8.62 19.19
CA THR A 225 -7.72 -9.90 18.47
C THR A 225 -7.26 -11.06 19.36
N ARG A 226 -6.22 -10.83 20.19
CA ARG A 226 -5.73 -11.83 21.13
C ARG A 226 -6.74 -12.13 22.24
N ASP A 227 -7.35 -11.10 22.83
CA ASP A 227 -8.36 -11.24 23.87
C ASP A 227 -9.63 -11.93 23.34
N ALA A 228 -10.08 -11.54 22.12
CA ALA A 228 -11.21 -12.17 21.48
C ALA A 228 -10.97 -13.67 21.21
N MET A 229 -9.80 -14.03 20.68
CA MET A 229 -9.46 -15.43 20.43
C MET A 229 -9.30 -16.25 21.72
N ALA A 230 -8.77 -15.66 22.80
CA ALA A 230 -8.66 -16.34 24.07
C ALA A 230 -10.05 -16.64 24.68
N VAL A 231 -10.94 -15.65 24.69
CA VAL A 231 -12.33 -15.82 25.14
C VAL A 231 -13.07 -16.85 24.28
N TRP A 232 -12.89 -16.82 22.96
CA TRP A 232 -13.47 -17.80 22.07
C TRP A 232 -13.00 -19.23 22.39
N VAL A 233 -11.69 -19.44 22.60
CA VAL A 233 -11.14 -20.75 22.99
C VAL A 233 -11.73 -21.21 24.31
N GLU A 234 -11.87 -20.35 25.33
CA GLU A 234 -12.48 -20.66 26.60
C GLU A 234 -13.95 -21.07 26.42
N GLN A 235 -14.72 -20.34 25.62
CA GLN A 235 -16.12 -20.71 25.29
C GLN A 235 -16.22 -22.07 24.61
N GLN A 236 -15.28 -22.43 23.73
CA GLN A 236 -15.26 -23.74 23.09
C GLN A 236 -15.00 -24.86 24.14
N LEU A 237 -14.05 -24.63 25.06
CA LEU A 237 -13.77 -25.57 26.14
C LEU A 237 -14.97 -25.75 27.09
N ASP A 238 -15.61 -24.63 27.46
CA ASP A 238 -16.82 -24.64 28.31
C ASP A 238 -17.99 -25.35 27.64
N SER A 239 -18.05 -25.31 26.31
CA SER A 239 -19.03 -26.09 25.53
C SER A 239 -18.73 -27.60 25.49
N GLY A 240 -17.61 -28.04 26.09
CA GLY A 240 -17.18 -29.44 26.18
C GLY A 240 -16.30 -29.92 25.02
N LYS A 241 -15.80 -29.04 24.15
CA LYS A 241 -14.81 -29.40 23.14
C LYS A 241 -13.44 -29.57 23.77
N SER A 242 -12.65 -30.49 23.27
CA SER A 242 -11.25 -30.62 23.66
C SER A 242 -10.34 -29.64 22.88
N MET A 243 -9.14 -29.36 23.40
CA MET A 243 -8.13 -28.58 22.64
C MET A 243 -7.81 -29.22 21.30
N ALA A 244 -7.85 -30.53 21.17
CA ALA A 244 -7.63 -31.24 19.90
C ALA A 244 -8.78 -30.98 18.89
N ASP A 245 -10.02 -30.87 19.37
CA ASP A 245 -11.17 -30.49 18.52
C ASP A 245 -11.03 -29.03 18.02
N ILE A 246 -10.62 -28.13 18.91
CA ILE A 246 -10.39 -26.71 18.61
C ILE A 246 -9.24 -26.58 17.59
N GLN A 247 -8.11 -27.26 17.81
CA GLN A 247 -7.01 -27.28 16.84
C GLN A 247 -7.46 -27.79 15.47
N THR A 248 -8.21 -28.92 15.45
CA THR A 248 -8.72 -29.49 14.20
C THR A 248 -9.66 -28.54 13.47
N TYR A 249 -10.43 -27.75 14.21
CA TYR A 249 -11.31 -26.75 13.65
C TYR A 249 -10.51 -25.59 13.05
N LEU A 250 -9.54 -25.01 13.77
CA LEU A 250 -8.72 -23.90 13.33
C LEU A 250 -7.88 -24.23 12.09
N LYS A 251 -7.37 -25.44 11.98
CA LYS A 251 -6.62 -25.93 10.81
C LYS A 251 -7.41 -25.93 9.50
N LYS A 252 -8.72 -25.73 9.51
CA LYS A 252 -9.50 -25.54 8.29
C LYS A 252 -9.26 -24.19 7.63
N PHE A 253 -8.70 -23.25 8.38
CA PHE A 253 -8.38 -21.88 7.97
C PHE A 253 -6.88 -21.67 7.70
N ASP A 254 -6.12 -22.74 7.60
CA ASP A 254 -4.68 -22.80 7.37
C ASP A 254 -4.47 -23.64 6.09
N VAL A 255 -4.55 -22.98 4.93
CA VAL A 255 -4.55 -23.62 3.60
C VAL A 255 -3.69 -22.89 2.57
N TRP A 256 -3.10 -21.75 2.96
CA TRP A 256 -2.30 -20.91 2.09
C TRP A 256 -0.94 -20.55 2.71
N ASP A 257 0.15 -21.16 2.23
CA ASP A 257 1.52 -20.69 2.50
C ASP A 257 1.85 -19.49 1.62
N ARG A 258 1.38 -18.29 2.02
CA ARG A 258 1.55 -17.06 1.23
C ARG A 258 3.00 -16.66 1.01
N TYR A 259 3.90 -17.11 1.87
CA TYR A 259 5.32 -16.79 1.81
C TYR A 259 6.18 -17.93 1.27
N ASP A 260 5.59 -19.09 0.93
CA ASP A 260 6.34 -20.27 0.44
C ASP A 260 7.50 -20.56 1.41
N LEU A 261 7.12 -20.83 2.69
CA LEU A 261 8.07 -20.89 3.81
C LEU A 261 9.04 -22.07 3.69
N ASP A 262 8.64 -23.15 3.02
CA ASP A 262 9.48 -24.31 2.78
C ASP A 262 10.25 -24.22 1.44
N GLY A 263 9.91 -23.26 0.57
CA GLY A 263 10.62 -22.95 -0.66
C GLY A 263 10.40 -23.94 -1.79
N ASP A 264 9.25 -24.64 -1.83
CA ASP A 264 8.95 -25.65 -2.84
C ASP A 264 8.10 -25.12 -4.02
N GLY A 265 7.47 -23.94 -3.85
CA GLY A 265 6.65 -23.26 -4.85
C GLY A 265 5.19 -23.74 -4.88
N VAL A 266 4.74 -24.46 -3.86
CA VAL A 266 3.34 -24.84 -3.63
C VAL A 266 2.74 -23.89 -2.61
N PHE A 267 1.84 -23.01 -3.03
CA PHE A 267 1.21 -22.02 -2.17
C PHE A 267 -0.11 -22.50 -1.55
N ASN A 268 -0.76 -23.50 -2.11
CA ASN A 268 -2.03 -24.05 -1.60
C ASN A 268 -1.78 -25.16 -0.60
N GLU A 269 -1.16 -24.84 0.53
CA GLU A 269 -0.85 -25.75 1.62
C GLU A 269 -0.75 -25.01 2.96
N PRO A 270 -0.84 -25.71 4.11
CA PRO A 270 -0.81 -25.07 5.43
C PRO A 270 0.61 -24.65 5.82
N ASP A 271 0.74 -23.47 6.43
CA ASP A 271 2.00 -22.95 7.01
C ASP A 271 1.97 -22.82 8.55
N GLY A 272 0.83 -23.14 9.16
CA GLY A 272 0.63 -23.13 10.61
C GLY A 272 -0.06 -21.87 11.13
N TYR A 273 -0.44 -20.94 10.23
CA TYR A 273 -1.19 -19.74 10.55
C TYR A 273 -2.64 -19.82 10.07
N ILE A 274 -3.53 -19.03 10.68
CA ILE A 274 -4.81 -18.72 10.06
C ILE A 274 -4.54 -17.76 8.92
N ASP A 275 -4.96 -18.08 7.71
CA ASP A 275 -4.69 -17.30 6.50
C ASP A 275 -5.43 -15.96 6.50
N HIS A 276 -6.69 -15.95 6.92
CA HIS A 276 -7.60 -14.82 6.86
C HIS A 276 -8.37 -14.67 8.17
N MET A 277 -7.92 -13.75 9.03
CA MET A 277 -8.56 -13.42 10.30
C MET A 277 -9.30 -12.11 10.21
N GLN A 278 -10.62 -12.12 10.40
CA GLN A 278 -11.47 -10.94 10.34
C GLN A 278 -12.12 -10.70 11.72
N VAL A 279 -11.99 -9.48 12.23
CA VAL A 279 -12.60 -9.05 13.48
C VAL A 279 -13.64 -8.00 13.20
N VAL A 280 -14.88 -8.20 13.66
CA VAL A 280 -15.90 -7.15 13.62
C VAL A 280 -16.19 -6.72 15.04
N HIS A 281 -16.00 -5.43 15.34
CA HIS A 281 -16.25 -4.90 16.68
C HIS A 281 -17.62 -4.21 16.77
N ALA A 282 -18.23 -4.28 17.94
CA ALA A 282 -19.44 -3.56 18.27
C ALA A 282 -19.21 -2.04 18.23
N GLY A 283 -20.23 -1.26 17.87
CA GLY A 283 -20.13 0.19 17.75
C GLY A 283 -19.70 0.67 16.37
N GLY A 284 -19.54 1.98 16.22
CA GLY A 284 -19.12 2.62 14.97
C GLY A 284 -17.62 2.70 14.82
N ASP A 285 -17.17 3.20 13.67
CA ASP A 285 -15.77 3.38 13.30
C ASP A 285 -15.27 4.79 13.69
N GLU A 286 -14.06 4.90 14.22
CA GLU A 286 -13.40 6.20 14.42
C GLU A 286 -13.27 6.98 13.11
N ALA A 287 -12.96 6.31 12.00
CA ALA A 287 -12.84 6.91 10.68
C ALA A 287 -14.17 7.53 10.19
N ALA A 288 -15.29 6.97 10.58
CA ALA A 288 -16.63 7.52 10.31
C ALA A 288 -17.04 8.58 11.33
N GLY A 289 -16.26 8.80 12.38
CA GLY A 289 -16.53 9.78 13.43
C GLY A 289 -17.59 9.29 14.40
N ASP A 290 -17.38 8.11 15.02
CA ASP A 290 -18.32 7.56 16.00
C ASP A 290 -18.74 8.60 17.05
N PRO A 291 -20.05 8.89 17.21
CA PRO A 291 -20.52 9.94 18.10
C PRO A 291 -20.51 9.54 19.59
N HIS A 292 -20.35 8.25 19.92
CA HIS A 292 -20.41 7.69 21.27
C HIS A 292 -19.02 7.48 21.86
N GLN A 293 -18.12 6.86 21.10
CA GLN A 293 -16.77 6.54 21.57
C GLN A 293 -15.74 7.57 21.10
N GLY A 294 -16.01 8.36 20.06
CA GLY A 294 -15.09 9.38 19.55
C GLY A 294 -13.74 8.77 19.18
N THR A 295 -12.64 9.34 19.69
CA THR A 295 -11.27 8.84 19.49
C THR A 295 -10.91 7.63 20.38
N ASP A 296 -11.86 7.05 21.08
CA ASP A 296 -11.75 5.76 21.73
C ASP A 296 -12.32 4.60 20.89
N ALA A 297 -13.08 4.92 19.80
CA ALA A 297 -13.50 3.94 18.81
C ALA A 297 -12.29 3.37 18.06
N ILE A 298 -12.46 2.17 17.51
CA ILE A 298 -11.42 1.55 16.70
C ILE A 298 -11.55 2.04 15.26
N TRP A 299 -10.43 2.43 14.66
CA TRP A 299 -10.30 2.70 13.24
C TRP A 299 -10.17 1.39 12.47
N SER A 300 -10.95 1.18 11.41
CA SER A 300 -10.82 0.02 10.52
C SER A 300 -9.41 -0.07 9.93
N HIS A 301 -8.79 -1.25 10.00
CA HIS A 301 -7.43 -1.46 9.49
C HIS A 301 -7.09 -2.94 9.33
N ARG A 302 -6.00 -3.21 8.58
CA ARG A 302 -5.28 -4.48 8.58
C ARG A 302 -3.96 -4.34 9.32
N TRP A 303 -3.63 -5.27 10.24
CA TRP A 303 -2.35 -5.29 10.93
C TRP A 303 -1.93 -6.68 11.43
N TYR A 304 -0.82 -6.74 12.17
CA TYR A 304 -0.26 -7.97 12.74
C TYR A 304 -0.60 -8.10 14.22
N ALA A 305 -0.99 -9.31 14.63
CA ALA A 305 -1.31 -9.60 16.03
C ALA A 305 -0.12 -9.45 16.96
N ASN A 306 1.11 -9.65 16.44
CA ASN A 306 2.37 -9.43 17.14
C ASN A 306 3.55 -9.42 16.15
N LEU A 307 4.62 -8.68 16.51
CA LEU A 307 5.84 -8.57 15.69
C LEU A 307 7.11 -9.02 16.42
N GLN A 308 7.00 -9.57 17.62
CA GLN A 308 8.16 -9.94 18.45
C GLN A 308 8.37 -11.44 18.61
N VAL A 309 7.32 -12.24 18.52
CA VAL A 309 7.39 -13.70 18.71
C VAL A 309 7.39 -14.38 17.36
N GLY A 310 8.50 -15.02 17.02
CA GLY A 310 8.61 -15.84 15.82
C GLY A 310 7.83 -17.16 15.97
N GLY A 311 7.00 -17.46 14.98
CA GLY A 311 6.27 -18.69 14.80
C GLY A 311 6.90 -19.59 13.73
N PRO A 312 6.10 -20.44 13.06
CA PRO A 312 6.53 -21.26 11.94
C PRO A 312 7.24 -20.44 10.86
N GLY A 313 8.27 -20.98 10.25
CA GLY A 313 9.04 -20.29 9.21
C GLY A 313 9.75 -18.98 9.63
N GLY A 314 9.71 -18.62 10.92
CA GLY A 314 10.26 -17.34 11.41
C GLY A 314 9.32 -16.13 11.25
N VAL A 315 8.13 -16.34 10.72
CA VAL A 315 7.08 -15.30 10.63
C VAL A 315 6.59 -14.97 12.03
N THR A 316 6.39 -13.69 12.32
CA THR A 316 5.93 -13.26 13.65
C THR A 316 4.43 -13.41 13.81
N GLY A 317 3.97 -13.62 15.04
CA GLY A 317 2.55 -13.79 15.35
C GLY A 317 2.32 -14.16 16.81
N VAL A 318 1.12 -14.60 17.14
CA VAL A 318 0.75 -15.15 18.46
C VAL A 318 0.14 -16.52 18.30
N GLN A 319 0.47 -17.42 19.21
CA GLN A 319 -0.16 -18.73 19.23
C GLN A 319 -1.55 -18.64 19.87
N ILE A 320 -2.55 -19.21 19.22
CA ILE A 320 -3.93 -19.20 19.70
C ILE A 320 -4.07 -20.16 20.91
N GLY A 321 -4.74 -19.72 21.95
CA GLY A 321 -4.98 -20.51 23.16
C GLY A 321 -5.75 -19.71 24.22
N THR A 322 -5.82 -20.23 25.45
CA THR A 322 -6.34 -19.47 26.58
C THR A 322 -5.32 -18.45 27.06
N ASN A 323 -5.73 -17.38 27.69
CA ASN A 323 -4.93 -16.23 28.11
C ASN A 323 -4.35 -15.43 26.92
N GLY A 324 -5.15 -14.59 26.34
CA GLY A 324 -4.74 -13.63 25.32
C GLY A 324 -4.49 -12.25 25.90
N GLY A 325 -3.98 -11.38 25.04
CA GLY A 325 -3.98 -9.94 25.17
C GLY A 325 -3.37 -9.36 26.45
N LEU A 326 -4.06 -8.38 26.98
CA LEU A 326 -3.63 -7.62 28.16
C LEU A 326 -3.99 -8.30 29.49
N VAL A 327 -4.85 -9.30 29.48
CA VAL A 327 -5.18 -10.10 30.67
C VAL A 327 -3.99 -10.98 31.07
N SER A 328 -3.18 -11.38 30.09
CA SER A 328 -1.93 -12.11 30.32
C SER A 328 -0.75 -11.30 29.81
N SER A 329 0.26 -11.11 30.64
CA SER A 329 1.55 -10.53 30.21
C SER A 329 2.34 -11.45 29.27
N SER A 330 1.84 -12.66 29.01
CA SER A 330 2.51 -13.64 28.17
C SER A 330 1.91 -13.64 26.75
N LEU A 331 2.76 -13.49 25.75
CA LEU A 331 2.41 -13.70 24.35
C LEU A 331 2.30 -15.20 23.98
N ILE A 332 2.65 -16.08 24.92
CA ILE A 332 2.52 -17.54 24.78
C ILE A 332 1.36 -17.99 25.66
N PRO A 333 0.30 -18.59 25.11
CA PRO A 333 -0.86 -19.03 25.87
C PRO A 333 -0.55 -20.23 26.77
N ASN A 334 -1.32 -20.37 27.85
CA ASN A 334 -1.17 -21.53 28.77
C ASN A 334 -1.62 -22.84 28.12
N ASN A 335 -2.66 -22.81 27.31
CA ASN A 335 -3.19 -23.99 26.61
C ASN A 335 -3.11 -23.72 25.09
N PRO A 336 -1.95 -23.92 24.49
CA PRO A 336 -1.75 -23.59 23.06
C PRO A 336 -2.49 -24.59 22.18
N THR A 337 -3.13 -24.09 21.13
CA THR A 337 -3.74 -24.91 20.07
C THR A 337 -2.70 -25.44 19.08
N GLY A 338 -1.52 -24.83 19.01
CA GLY A 338 -0.52 -25.10 17.97
C GLY A 338 -0.80 -24.42 16.64
N VAL A 339 -1.89 -23.64 16.52
CA VAL A 339 -2.19 -22.79 15.37
C VAL A 339 -1.88 -21.35 15.73
N TRP A 340 -1.34 -20.61 14.79
CA TRP A 340 -0.89 -19.24 14.97
C TRP A 340 -1.81 -18.22 14.30
N LEU A 341 -1.79 -17.02 14.80
CA LEU A 341 -2.39 -15.83 14.23
C LEU A 341 -1.27 -14.88 13.84
N GLY A 342 -1.12 -14.60 12.56
CA GLY A 342 -0.12 -13.67 12.02
C GLY A 342 -0.68 -12.25 11.93
N ASP A 343 -1.59 -12.05 11.02
CA ASP A 343 -2.26 -10.78 10.75
C ASP A 343 -3.78 -10.87 10.94
N TYR A 344 -4.42 -9.73 10.92
CA TYR A 344 -5.86 -9.60 11.07
C TYR A 344 -6.37 -8.33 10.38
N THR A 345 -7.65 -8.29 10.08
CA THR A 345 -8.36 -7.04 9.79
C THR A 345 -9.40 -6.77 10.87
N VAL A 346 -9.74 -5.51 11.08
CA VAL A 346 -10.81 -5.11 12.00
C VAL A 346 -11.72 -4.09 11.33
N GLN A 347 -13.04 -4.24 11.53
CA GLN A 347 -14.09 -3.42 10.93
C GLN A 347 -15.19 -3.16 11.96
N PRO A 348 -15.99 -2.08 11.81
CA PRO A 348 -17.06 -1.74 12.73
C PRO A 348 -18.30 -2.60 12.49
N GLU A 349 -19.17 -2.65 13.50
CA GLU A 349 -20.47 -3.30 13.46
C GLU A 349 -21.30 -2.87 12.25
N ASN A 350 -21.36 -1.60 11.97
CA ASN A 350 -22.15 -1.02 10.87
C ASN A 350 -21.33 -0.76 9.61
N GLY A 351 -20.25 -1.49 9.40
CA GLY A 351 -19.49 -1.42 8.15
C GLY A 351 -20.32 -1.90 6.96
N GLY A 352 -20.17 -1.23 5.81
CA GLY A 352 -20.75 -1.66 4.54
C GLY A 352 -19.85 -2.62 3.77
N LEU A 353 -20.35 -3.15 2.65
CA LEU A 353 -19.60 -4.04 1.78
C LEU A 353 -18.25 -3.43 1.37
N GLY A 354 -18.20 -2.11 1.19
CA GLY A 354 -17.00 -1.39 0.79
C GLY A 354 -15.84 -1.54 1.77
N VAL A 355 -16.06 -1.27 3.07
CA VAL A 355 -15.00 -1.41 4.07
C VAL A 355 -14.58 -2.87 4.25
N PHE A 356 -15.52 -3.81 4.25
CA PHE A 356 -15.20 -5.23 4.38
C PHE A 356 -14.38 -5.75 3.21
N THR A 357 -14.71 -5.35 1.98
CA THR A 357 -13.92 -5.73 0.79
C THR A 357 -12.58 -5.00 0.72
N HIS A 358 -12.50 -3.74 1.16
CA HIS A 358 -11.29 -2.94 1.20
C HIS A 358 -10.25 -3.57 2.14
N GLU A 359 -10.62 -3.81 3.40
CA GLU A 359 -9.74 -4.44 4.39
C GLU A 359 -9.29 -5.84 3.96
N TYR A 360 -10.23 -6.63 3.41
CA TYR A 360 -9.87 -7.94 2.89
C TYR A 360 -8.92 -7.86 1.68
N THR A 361 -9.02 -6.82 0.86
CA THR A 361 -8.12 -6.62 -0.28
C THR A 361 -6.70 -6.27 0.18
N HIS A 362 -6.54 -5.60 1.33
CA HIS A 362 -5.22 -5.48 1.98
C HIS A 362 -4.64 -6.83 2.40
N ASP A 363 -5.48 -7.75 2.88
CA ASP A 363 -5.05 -9.11 3.22
C ASP A 363 -4.59 -9.90 1.98
N LEU A 364 -5.13 -9.58 0.80
CA LEU A 364 -4.64 -10.09 -0.49
C LEU A 364 -3.37 -9.39 -0.99
N GLY A 365 -2.88 -8.36 -0.30
CA GLY A 365 -1.59 -7.72 -0.52
C GLY A 365 -1.60 -6.42 -1.32
N LEU A 366 -2.75 -5.75 -1.51
CA LEU A 366 -2.79 -4.42 -2.12
C LEU A 366 -2.67 -3.31 -1.06
N PRO A 367 -1.94 -2.21 -1.35
CA PRO A 367 -1.85 -1.05 -0.48
C PRO A 367 -3.05 -0.11 -0.65
N ASP A 368 -3.15 0.88 0.23
CA ASP A 368 -4.01 2.04 0.03
C ASP A 368 -3.60 2.84 -1.21
N MET A 369 -4.61 3.34 -1.93
CA MET A 369 -4.42 4.16 -3.11
C MET A 369 -4.72 5.65 -2.89
N TYR A 370 -4.97 6.05 -1.64
CA TYR A 370 -5.10 7.44 -1.21
C TYR A 370 -3.82 7.93 -0.51
N ASP A 371 -3.76 9.23 -0.20
CA ASP A 371 -2.62 9.83 0.49
C ASP A 371 -2.70 9.57 2.00
N THR A 372 -1.75 8.82 2.52
CA THR A 372 -1.65 8.38 3.92
C THR A 372 -0.65 9.20 4.73
N SER A 373 0.04 10.17 4.12
CA SER A 373 1.09 10.96 4.78
C SER A 373 0.59 11.87 5.91
N GLY A 374 -0.72 12.16 5.94
CA GLY A 374 -1.28 13.20 6.80
C GLY A 374 -0.88 14.62 6.38
N ASN A 375 -0.12 14.79 5.30
CA ASN A 375 0.32 16.08 4.75
C ASN A 375 -0.47 16.44 3.49
N THR A 376 -1.76 16.21 3.51
CA THR A 376 -2.58 16.25 2.30
C THR A 376 -3.07 17.66 1.94
N GLY A 377 -3.21 18.54 2.93
CA GLY A 377 -3.85 19.85 2.71
C GLY A 377 -5.28 19.78 2.15
N GLY A 378 -5.87 18.58 2.13
CA GLY A 378 -7.19 18.26 1.57
C GLY A 378 -7.16 17.43 0.29
N ALA A 379 -5.97 17.02 -0.18
CA ALA A 379 -5.79 16.15 -1.35
C ALA A 379 -5.69 14.66 -0.99
N GLU A 380 -6.34 14.24 0.06
CA GLU A 380 -6.21 12.92 0.67
C GLU A 380 -6.63 11.75 -0.22
N ASN A 381 -7.48 11.96 -1.20
CA ASN A 381 -8.01 10.89 -2.04
C ASN A 381 -7.49 11.00 -3.49
N SER A 382 -6.19 10.77 -3.67
CA SER A 382 -5.49 10.97 -4.95
C SER A 382 -6.03 10.13 -6.12
N THR A 383 -6.64 8.98 -5.86
CA THR A 383 -7.33 8.16 -6.87
C THR A 383 -8.86 8.30 -6.82
N ALA A 384 -9.36 9.09 -5.88
CA ALA A 384 -10.78 9.46 -5.74
C ALA A 384 -11.71 8.24 -5.64
N PHE A 385 -12.87 8.26 -6.31
CA PHE A 385 -13.81 7.13 -6.33
C PHE A 385 -13.49 6.08 -7.41
N TRP A 386 -12.36 6.21 -8.13
CA TRP A 386 -12.02 5.30 -9.23
C TRP A 386 -11.56 3.91 -8.80
N THR A 387 -11.38 3.65 -7.52
CA THR A 387 -10.98 2.33 -7.01
C THR A 387 -11.48 2.05 -5.60
N LEU A 388 -11.74 0.76 -5.33
CA LEU A 388 -12.03 0.23 -4.00
C LEU A 388 -10.97 0.64 -2.97
N MET A 389 -9.68 0.62 -3.34
CA MET A 389 -8.57 0.89 -2.40
C MET A 389 -8.38 2.38 -2.11
N SER A 390 -9.41 3.20 -2.38
CA SER A 390 -9.52 4.62 -2.03
C SER A 390 -10.97 4.95 -1.69
N SER A 391 -11.45 6.14 -2.04
CA SER A 391 -12.84 6.56 -1.76
C SER A 391 -13.91 5.67 -2.40
N GLY A 392 -13.56 4.85 -3.39
CA GLY A 392 -14.48 3.89 -4.01
C GLY A 392 -15.05 2.84 -3.06
N ALA A 393 -14.43 2.61 -1.89
CA ALA A 393 -15.00 1.81 -0.80
C ALA A 393 -16.23 2.48 -0.15
N ASN A 394 -16.42 3.77 -0.35
CA ASN A 394 -17.33 4.61 0.41
C ASN A 394 -18.37 5.27 -0.49
N ILE A 395 -18.90 4.52 -1.43
CA ILE A 395 -20.00 4.92 -2.31
C ILE A 395 -21.25 4.09 -1.96
N GLY A 396 -22.41 4.61 -2.32
CA GLY A 396 -23.69 3.95 -2.32
C GLY A 396 -24.47 4.35 -3.55
N ASP A 397 -25.61 3.74 -3.79
CA ASP A 397 -26.49 4.03 -4.90
C ASP A 397 -27.47 5.21 -4.62
N GLY A 398 -27.33 5.86 -3.45
CA GLY A 398 -28.24 6.89 -2.95
C GLY A 398 -29.52 6.33 -2.34
N GLY A 399 -29.59 5.04 -2.09
CA GLY A 399 -30.67 4.33 -1.44
C GLY A 399 -30.74 4.55 0.08
N PRO A 400 -31.69 3.90 0.75
CA PRO A 400 -31.91 4.07 2.19
C PRO A 400 -30.88 3.33 3.06
N GLU A 401 -30.02 2.52 2.47
CA GLU A 401 -29.02 1.70 3.18
C GLU A 401 -27.93 2.56 3.80
N GLY A 402 -27.51 3.62 3.11
CA GLY A 402 -26.40 4.49 3.50
C GLY A 402 -25.25 4.49 2.49
N ILE A 403 -24.09 4.99 2.92
CA ILE A 403 -22.89 5.05 2.09
C ILE A 403 -21.92 3.92 2.46
N GLY A 404 -21.22 3.36 1.45
CA GLY A 404 -20.22 2.31 1.66
C GLY A 404 -20.75 0.90 1.45
N ASP A 405 -21.99 0.76 0.98
CA ASP A 405 -22.60 -0.55 0.73
C ASP A 405 -22.53 -1.01 -0.73
N ASP A 406 -22.15 -0.10 -1.65
CA ASP A 406 -21.98 -0.35 -3.07
C ASP A 406 -20.59 0.12 -3.56
N PRO A 407 -19.51 -0.57 -3.19
CA PRO A 407 -18.15 -0.17 -3.59
C PRO A 407 -17.96 -0.20 -5.10
N THR A 408 -16.93 0.50 -5.60
CA THR A 408 -16.55 0.46 -7.02
C THR A 408 -15.73 -0.79 -7.36
N ASP A 409 -15.57 -1.05 -8.67
CA ASP A 409 -14.66 -2.07 -9.17
C ASP A 409 -13.19 -1.74 -8.83
N LEU A 410 -12.33 -2.77 -8.81
CA LEU A 410 -10.88 -2.62 -8.75
C LEU A 410 -10.32 -2.03 -10.05
N SER A 411 -9.25 -1.26 -9.97
CA SER A 411 -8.55 -0.73 -11.15
C SER A 411 -7.79 -1.81 -11.91
N ALA A 412 -7.44 -1.52 -13.15
CA ALA A 412 -6.64 -2.42 -13.99
C ALA A 412 -5.28 -2.77 -13.35
N TRP A 413 -4.66 -1.83 -12.62
CA TRP A 413 -3.39 -2.08 -11.92
C TRP A 413 -3.59 -3.07 -10.76
N GLU A 414 -4.64 -2.89 -9.97
CA GLU A 414 -4.98 -3.77 -8.86
C GLU A 414 -5.31 -5.18 -9.34
N LEU A 415 -6.13 -5.30 -10.37
CA LEU A 415 -6.46 -6.59 -10.99
C LEU A 415 -5.23 -7.30 -11.57
N LEU A 416 -4.25 -6.55 -12.11
CA LEU A 416 -2.98 -7.12 -12.56
C LEU A 416 -2.17 -7.66 -11.39
N ASN A 417 -2.07 -6.90 -10.29
CA ASN A 417 -1.32 -7.28 -9.10
C ASN A 417 -1.95 -8.46 -8.35
N LEU A 418 -3.27 -8.59 -8.35
CA LEU A 418 -3.97 -9.77 -7.83
C LEU A 418 -3.87 -10.97 -8.79
N GLY A 419 -3.38 -10.75 -10.01
CA GLY A 419 -3.25 -11.79 -11.04
C GLY A 419 -4.56 -12.11 -11.76
N TRP A 420 -5.61 -11.31 -11.56
CA TRP A 420 -6.94 -11.60 -12.11
C TRP A 420 -7.12 -11.13 -13.56
N LEU A 421 -6.18 -10.35 -14.10
CA LEU A 421 -6.06 -10.10 -15.55
C LEU A 421 -5.24 -11.18 -16.29
N GLY A 422 -4.67 -12.12 -15.58
CA GLY A 422 -3.89 -13.22 -16.16
C GLY A 422 -4.71 -14.15 -17.06
N ALA A 423 -4.03 -15.08 -17.74
CA ALA A 423 -4.69 -16.07 -18.56
C ALA A 423 -5.52 -17.05 -17.71
N GLN A 424 -6.72 -17.36 -18.17
CA GLN A 424 -7.57 -18.42 -17.61
C GLN A 424 -7.56 -19.62 -18.55
N GLU A 425 -7.76 -20.83 -18.03
CA GLU A 425 -7.81 -22.04 -18.86
C GLU A 425 -8.79 -21.88 -20.04
N GLY A 426 -8.29 -22.10 -21.24
CA GLY A 426 -9.08 -21.94 -22.46
C GLY A 426 -9.36 -20.50 -22.91
N LYS A 427 -8.84 -19.49 -22.20
CA LYS A 427 -8.95 -18.08 -22.53
C LYS A 427 -7.56 -17.43 -22.42
N GLY A 428 -7.25 -16.48 -23.31
CA GLY A 428 -6.01 -15.68 -23.25
C GLY A 428 -6.00 -14.71 -22.09
N PRO A 429 -4.86 -13.99 -21.88
CA PRO A 429 -4.81 -12.92 -20.88
C PRO A 429 -5.86 -11.86 -21.18
N PHE A 430 -6.45 -11.31 -20.11
CA PHE A 430 -7.49 -10.28 -20.21
C PHE A 430 -6.92 -8.88 -20.36
N TYR A 431 -5.64 -8.74 -20.69
CA TYR A 431 -4.98 -7.46 -20.99
C TYR A 431 -4.12 -7.55 -22.24
N GLN A 432 -3.79 -6.39 -22.80
CA GLN A 432 -2.86 -6.25 -23.92
C GLN A 432 -1.66 -5.40 -23.50
N VAL A 433 -0.46 -5.79 -23.92
CA VAL A 433 0.76 -4.99 -23.74
C VAL A 433 1.12 -4.32 -25.06
N VAL A 434 1.44 -3.03 -25.01
CA VAL A 434 1.95 -2.22 -26.10
C VAL A 434 3.32 -1.69 -25.71
N GLN A 435 4.34 -1.96 -26.52
CA GLN A 435 5.68 -1.45 -26.24
C GLN A 435 5.84 0.00 -26.69
N TYR A 436 6.70 0.75 -26.03
CA TYR A 436 7.03 2.13 -26.43
C TYR A 436 7.34 2.22 -27.94
N GLY A 437 6.76 3.21 -28.58
CA GLY A 437 6.95 3.45 -30.00
C GLY A 437 6.11 2.55 -30.95
N GLU A 438 5.39 1.59 -30.42
CA GLU A 438 4.47 0.75 -31.21
C GLU A 438 3.14 1.47 -31.46
N LYS A 439 2.49 1.08 -32.58
CA LYS A 439 1.11 1.48 -32.86
C LYS A 439 0.19 0.29 -32.66
N ALA A 440 -0.85 0.45 -31.86
CA ALA A 440 -1.87 -0.57 -31.62
C ALA A 440 -3.29 0.02 -31.74
N ASN A 441 -4.19 -0.76 -32.35
CA ASN A 441 -5.63 -0.50 -32.28
C ASN A 441 -6.25 -1.57 -31.39
N ILE A 442 -6.88 -1.13 -30.33
CA ILE A 442 -7.41 -2.01 -29.28
C ILE A 442 -8.91 -1.82 -29.17
N LYS A 443 -9.63 -2.92 -29.13
CA LYS A 443 -11.03 -2.94 -28.74
C LYS A 443 -11.07 -3.33 -27.26
N LEU A 444 -11.08 -2.32 -26.40
CA LEU A 444 -11.06 -2.49 -24.95
C LEU A 444 -12.46 -2.87 -24.46
N GLY A 445 -12.58 -3.94 -23.70
CA GLY A 445 -13.79 -4.33 -22.99
C GLY A 445 -14.05 -3.39 -21.80
N PRO A 446 -15.18 -3.49 -21.11
CA PRO A 446 -15.37 -2.82 -19.84
C PRO A 446 -14.41 -3.38 -18.79
N ASN A 447 -14.18 -2.64 -17.73
CA ASN A 447 -13.33 -3.08 -16.60
C ASN A 447 -13.88 -4.36 -15.95
N VAL A 448 -15.18 -4.52 -15.94
CA VAL A 448 -15.85 -5.72 -15.43
C VAL A 448 -15.64 -6.94 -16.35
N PRO A 449 -15.37 -8.13 -15.81
CA PRO A 449 -15.23 -9.36 -16.58
C PRO A 449 -16.49 -9.77 -17.35
N GLY A 450 -16.32 -10.49 -18.44
CA GLY A 450 -17.46 -11.07 -19.19
C GLY A 450 -17.38 -10.94 -20.72
N THR A 451 -16.42 -10.16 -21.21
CA THR A 451 -16.19 -10.04 -22.67
C THR A 451 -15.01 -10.90 -23.12
N LYS A 452 -14.89 -11.09 -24.46
CA LYS A 452 -13.70 -11.69 -25.08
C LYS A 452 -12.61 -10.67 -25.40
N SER A 453 -12.88 -9.39 -25.15
CA SER A 453 -11.95 -8.30 -25.36
C SER A 453 -11.08 -8.12 -24.12
N PRO A 454 -9.85 -7.56 -24.24
CA PRO A 454 -9.04 -7.22 -23.09
C PRO A 454 -9.76 -6.20 -22.21
N GLN A 455 -9.73 -6.40 -20.90
CA GLN A 455 -10.26 -5.47 -19.90
C GLN A 455 -9.33 -4.27 -19.71
N ALA A 456 -8.01 -4.49 -19.90
CA ALA A 456 -6.99 -3.47 -19.76
C ALA A 456 -5.97 -3.49 -20.89
N ALA A 457 -5.26 -2.38 -21.08
CA ALA A 457 -4.04 -2.35 -21.88
C ALA A 457 -2.94 -1.62 -21.11
N PHE A 458 -1.72 -2.15 -21.15
CA PHE A 458 -0.55 -1.53 -20.54
C PHE A 458 0.40 -1.04 -21.64
N VAL A 459 0.71 0.26 -21.62
CA VAL A 459 1.67 0.87 -22.53
C VAL A 459 2.98 1.03 -21.76
N VAL A 460 3.93 0.15 -22.01
CA VAL A 460 5.25 0.18 -21.35
C VAL A 460 6.06 1.34 -21.91
N LEU A 461 6.59 2.18 -21.03
CA LEU A 461 7.39 3.34 -21.39
C LEU A 461 8.89 3.06 -21.21
N PRO A 462 9.78 3.91 -21.76
CA PRO A 462 11.19 3.88 -21.36
C PRO A 462 11.31 4.10 -19.84
N ASP A 463 12.25 3.43 -19.19
CA ASP A 463 12.48 3.60 -17.77
C ASP A 463 12.71 5.10 -17.45
N LYS A 464 12.06 5.59 -16.40
CA LYS A 464 12.22 6.96 -15.93
C LYS A 464 13.56 7.10 -15.22
N LEU A 465 14.40 8.00 -15.72
CA LEU A 465 15.71 8.28 -15.12
C LEU A 465 15.60 9.43 -14.12
N VAL A 466 15.97 9.19 -12.88
CA VAL A 466 15.93 10.17 -11.79
C VAL A 466 17.34 10.37 -11.25
N ASP A 467 17.73 11.61 -11.03
CA ASP A 467 19.01 11.95 -10.40
C ASP A 467 18.93 11.64 -8.91
N ARG A 468 19.86 10.81 -8.43
CA ARG A 468 20.03 10.49 -7.04
C ARG A 468 21.35 11.03 -6.52
N ASP A 469 21.26 11.90 -5.53
CA ASP A 469 22.43 12.41 -4.79
C ASP A 469 22.85 11.40 -3.72
N LEU A 470 23.96 10.74 -3.93
CA LEU A 470 24.58 9.79 -3.00
C LEU A 470 25.55 10.48 -2.04
N GLY A 471 25.74 11.80 -2.18
CA GLY A 471 26.75 12.55 -1.44
C GLY A 471 28.18 12.42 -2.01
N PRO A 472 29.14 13.12 -1.42
CA PRO A 472 30.50 13.19 -1.94
C PRO A 472 31.25 11.86 -1.86
N GLY A 473 32.19 11.67 -2.78
CA GLY A 473 33.18 10.59 -2.72
C GLY A 473 34.08 10.66 -1.49
N ALA A 474 34.92 9.64 -1.33
CA ALA A 474 35.94 9.64 -0.27
C ALA A 474 36.98 10.75 -0.47
N GLU A 475 37.21 11.09 -1.74
CA GLU A 475 38.01 12.25 -2.17
C GLU A 475 37.19 13.12 -3.11
N ALA A 476 37.68 14.32 -3.42
CA ALA A 476 37.01 15.21 -4.34
C ALA A 476 36.99 14.65 -5.75
N GLY A 477 35.83 14.57 -6.38
CA GLY A 477 35.68 14.10 -7.75
C GLY A 477 34.58 13.03 -7.88
N ASP A 478 34.69 12.27 -8.97
CA ASP A 478 33.76 11.20 -9.30
C ASP A 478 34.18 9.89 -8.62
N TYR A 479 33.23 9.01 -8.38
CA TYR A 479 33.47 7.66 -7.88
C TYR A 479 32.54 6.65 -8.59
N PHE A 480 32.68 5.37 -8.29
CA PHE A 480 31.86 4.33 -8.91
C PHE A 480 30.83 3.81 -7.92
N TRP A 481 29.59 3.61 -8.40
CA TRP A 481 28.48 3.10 -7.61
C TRP A 481 27.71 2.03 -8.37
N ALA A 482 27.40 0.94 -7.71
CA ALA A 482 26.42 -0.06 -8.15
C ALA A 482 25.25 -0.11 -7.18
N LYS A 483 24.03 0.12 -7.67
CA LYS A 483 22.79 -0.24 -6.98
C LYS A 483 22.55 -1.74 -7.17
N GLY A 484 21.87 -2.39 -6.23
CA GLY A 484 21.40 -3.76 -6.38
C GLY A 484 20.51 -3.92 -7.62
N LYS A 485 20.61 -5.05 -8.27
CA LYS A 485 19.83 -5.39 -9.46
C LYS A 485 19.49 -6.88 -9.44
N GLN A 486 18.24 -7.20 -9.65
CA GLN A 486 17.69 -8.55 -9.59
C GLN A 486 18.54 -9.59 -10.34
N ASP A 487 18.93 -10.66 -9.64
CA ASP A 487 19.69 -11.80 -10.15
C ASP A 487 20.86 -11.38 -11.08
N PHE A 488 21.56 -10.33 -10.69
CA PHE A 488 22.62 -9.72 -11.49
C PHE A 488 23.88 -9.48 -10.67
N THR A 489 25.02 -9.67 -11.31
CA THR A 489 26.33 -9.30 -10.74
C THR A 489 26.87 -8.08 -11.46
N SER A 490 26.76 -6.91 -10.82
CA SER A 490 27.42 -5.70 -11.29
C SER A 490 28.92 -5.82 -11.18
N THR A 491 29.68 -5.41 -12.20
CA THR A 491 31.18 -5.47 -12.18
C THR A 491 31.81 -4.17 -12.65
N MET A 492 32.93 -3.80 -12.04
CA MET A 492 33.89 -2.84 -12.58
C MET A 492 35.27 -3.47 -12.65
N THR A 493 35.89 -3.44 -13.82
CA THR A 493 37.11 -4.21 -14.13
C THR A 493 38.18 -3.29 -14.69
N ALA A 494 39.42 -3.42 -14.21
CA ALA A 494 40.59 -2.73 -14.76
C ALA A 494 41.84 -3.61 -14.84
N PRO A 495 42.78 -3.33 -15.75
CA PRO A 495 44.07 -3.97 -15.74
C PRO A 495 44.84 -3.70 -14.44
N ALA A 496 45.43 -4.75 -13.86
CA ALA A 496 46.17 -4.64 -12.62
C ALA A 496 47.29 -5.71 -12.57
N ALA A 497 48.37 -5.41 -11.84
CA ALA A 497 49.42 -6.39 -11.53
C ALA A 497 49.24 -6.95 -10.10
N ALA A 498 50.00 -7.98 -9.77
CA ALA A 498 50.10 -8.47 -8.38
C ALA A 498 50.63 -7.39 -7.44
N GLY A 499 50.11 -7.32 -6.22
CA GLY A 499 50.52 -6.34 -5.23
C GLY A 499 49.47 -6.00 -4.18
N ALA A 500 49.78 -5.07 -3.29
CA ALA A 500 48.87 -4.58 -2.31
C ALA A 500 47.77 -3.74 -3.00
N LEU A 501 46.51 -4.11 -2.81
CA LEU A 501 45.33 -3.36 -3.22
C LEU A 501 44.84 -2.51 -2.04
N ALA A 502 44.53 -1.27 -2.28
CA ALA A 502 43.78 -0.43 -1.36
C ALA A 502 42.68 0.33 -2.13
N ALA A 503 41.56 0.54 -1.49
CA ALA A 503 40.43 1.30 -1.99
C ALA A 503 39.64 1.95 -0.83
N LYS A 504 38.80 2.94 -1.14
CA LYS A 504 37.74 3.42 -0.28
C LYS A 504 36.45 2.79 -0.75
N VAL A 505 35.64 2.26 0.20
CA VAL A 505 34.33 1.70 -0.12
C VAL A 505 33.29 2.22 0.84
N ARG A 506 32.07 2.36 0.34
CA ARG A 506 30.87 2.69 1.13
C ARG A 506 29.76 1.80 0.65
N TYR A 507 29.12 1.07 1.55
CA TYR A 507 28.13 0.09 1.13
C TYR A 507 27.04 -0.11 2.16
N ASP A 508 25.86 -0.40 1.61
CA ASP A 508 24.72 -0.96 2.28
C ASP A 508 24.20 -2.10 1.38
N ILE A 509 24.39 -3.32 1.84
CA ILE A 509 24.20 -4.58 1.12
C ILE A 509 23.31 -5.47 1.97
N GLU A 510 22.30 -6.13 1.40
CA GLU A 510 21.43 -7.05 2.13
C GLU A 510 22.26 -8.12 2.87
N ASP A 511 22.15 -8.12 4.21
CA ASP A 511 23.04 -8.93 5.06
C ASP A 511 22.76 -10.43 4.90
N GLY A 512 23.81 -11.17 4.52
CA GLY A 512 23.76 -12.62 4.38
C GLY A 512 23.11 -13.15 3.09
N TRP A 513 22.54 -12.28 2.25
CA TRP A 513 21.94 -12.63 0.96
C TRP A 513 22.76 -12.11 -0.21
N ASP A 514 23.12 -10.83 -0.20
CA ASP A 514 23.90 -10.16 -1.23
C ASP A 514 25.35 -10.00 -0.80
N TYR A 515 26.26 -10.00 -1.77
CA TYR A 515 27.68 -9.87 -1.49
C TYR A 515 28.45 -9.06 -2.53
N ALA A 516 29.33 -8.20 -2.06
CA ALA A 516 30.39 -7.62 -2.89
C ALA A 516 31.68 -8.42 -2.76
N PHE A 517 32.43 -8.56 -3.86
CA PHE A 517 33.67 -9.31 -3.94
C PHE A 517 34.78 -8.49 -4.58
N VAL A 518 36.01 -8.72 -4.13
CA VAL A 518 37.22 -8.38 -4.89
C VAL A 518 37.73 -9.64 -5.58
N GLN A 519 38.02 -9.55 -6.86
CA GLN A 519 38.52 -10.68 -7.63
C GLN A 519 39.73 -10.28 -8.48
N ALA A 520 40.69 -11.19 -8.65
CA ALA A 520 41.88 -11.01 -9.49
C ALA A 520 41.85 -11.99 -10.67
N GLN A 521 42.19 -11.54 -11.87
CA GLN A 521 42.34 -12.43 -13.02
C GLN A 521 43.75 -13.02 -13.04
N VAL A 522 43.85 -14.34 -12.91
CA VAL A 522 45.11 -15.09 -12.92
C VAL A 522 45.02 -16.22 -13.93
N GLY A 523 45.88 -16.22 -14.93
CA GLY A 523 45.85 -17.24 -15.97
C GLY A 523 44.56 -17.25 -16.81
N GLY A 524 43.89 -16.11 -16.90
CA GLY A 524 42.60 -15.95 -17.59
C GLY A 524 41.34 -16.27 -16.74
N ALA A 525 41.50 -16.84 -15.55
CA ALA A 525 40.42 -17.15 -14.63
C ALA A 525 40.27 -16.07 -13.52
N TRP A 526 39.03 -15.78 -13.11
CA TRP A 526 38.79 -14.94 -11.95
C TRP A 526 38.89 -15.76 -10.66
N VAL A 527 39.73 -15.29 -9.73
CA VAL A 527 39.89 -15.87 -8.40
C VAL A 527 39.46 -14.86 -7.33
N ALA A 528 38.73 -15.33 -6.33
CA ALA A 528 38.26 -14.49 -5.23
C ALA A 528 39.44 -14.07 -4.34
N VAL A 529 39.48 -12.83 -3.91
CA VAL A 529 40.51 -12.22 -3.08
C VAL A 529 39.92 -11.82 -1.74
N LYS A 530 40.53 -12.33 -0.66
CA LYS A 530 40.12 -11.96 0.70
C LYS A 530 40.57 -10.53 1.01
N THR A 531 39.65 -9.74 1.58
CA THR A 531 39.89 -8.37 2.04
C THR A 531 39.82 -8.29 3.57
N ASN A 532 40.18 -7.14 4.14
CA ASN A 532 39.98 -6.86 5.56
C ASN A 532 38.49 -6.74 5.95
N LEU A 533 37.56 -6.60 4.97
CA LEU A 533 36.11 -6.50 5.17
C LEU A 533 35.37 -7.81 4.85
N SER A 534 36.10 -8.85 4.40
CA SER A 534 35.49 -10.13 4.03
C SER A 534 34.94 -10.90 5.23
N THR A 535 33.74 -11.49 5.06
CA THR A 535 33.10 -12.41 5.99
C THR A 535 33.09 -13.84 5.45
N THR A 536 33.02 -14.82 6.37
CA THR A 536 32.78 -16.24 6.04
C THR A 536 31.28 -16.60 6.22
N THR A 537 30.46 -15.69 6.66
CA THR A 537 29.01 -15.91 6.79
C THR A 537 28.41 -16.19 5.42
N ASP A 538 27.61 -17.26 5.34
CA ASP A 538 27.02 -17.73 4.08
C ASP A 538 25.73 -18.53 4.38
N PRO A 539 24.69 -17.90 4.94
CA PRO A 539 23.47 -18.62 5.33
C PRO A 539 22.70 -19.17 4.13
N GLN A 540 22.87 -18.56 2.94
CA GLN A 540 22.13 -18.88 1.73
C GLN A 540 22.96 -19.57 0.63
N GLY A 541 24.26 -19.70 0.83
CA GLY A 541 25.17 -20.28 -0.16
C GLY A 541 25.64 -19.30 -1.26
N ASN A 542 25.49 -17.98 -1.04
CA ASN A 542 25.86 -16.93 -1.98
C ASN A 542 27.29 -16.42 -1.78
N ASN A 543 27.98 -16.86 -0.73
CA ASN A 543 29.38 -16.56 -0.43
C ASN A 543 30.28 -17.84 -0.34
N PRO A 544 30.29 -18.72 -1.36
CA PRO A 544 30.94 -20.04 -1.27
C PRO A 544 32.46 -19.97 -1.09
N THR A 545 33.07 -18.83 -1.35
CA THR A 545 34.52 -18.64 -1.15
C THR A 545 34.86 -18.07 0.24
N GLY A 546 33.88 -17.62 1.02
CA GLY A 546 34.10 -16.94 2.30
C GLY A 546 34.91 -15.65 2.19
N THR A 547 34.80 -14.95 1.05
CA THR A 547 35.51 -13.70 0.76
C THR A 547 34.60 -12.52 0.50
N GLY A 548 33.27 -12.73 0.54
CA GLY A 548 32.25 -11.72 0.31
C GLY A 548 32.24 -10.64 1.39
N ILE A 549 31.73 -9.49 1.03
CA ILE A 549 31.42 -8.33 1.89
C ILE A 549 29.92 -8.16 1.88
N THR A 550 29.29 -8.08 3.03
CA THR A 550 27.82 -7.94 3.16
C THR A 550 27.50 -7.02 4.34
N GLY A 551 26.21 -6.67 4.54
CA GLY A 551 25.77 -5.77 5.58
C GLY A 551 26.12 -4.30 5.28
N ARG A 552 26.29 -3.48 6.30
CA ARG A 552 26.44 -2.04 6.18
C ARG A 552 27.82 -1.55 6.63
N SER A 553 28.44 -0.66 5.84
CA SER A 553 29.75 -0.09 6.19
C SER A 553 29.64 0.86 7.38
N ALA A 554 30.67 0.89 8.23
CA ALA A 554 30.71 1.75 9.41
C ALA A 554 30.55 3.22 9.02
N GLY A 555 29.56 3.91 9.63
CA GLY A 555 29.25 5.31 9.38
C GLY A 555 28.56 5.60 8.05
N TYR A 556 27.93 4.60 7.43
CA TYR A 556 27.18 4.75 6.17
C TYR A 556 26.22 5.93 6.19
N ASP A 557 25.38 6.05 7.24
CA ASP A 557 24.35 7.10 7.37
C ASP A 557 24.94 8.52 7.49
N THR A 558 26.21 8.63 7.84
CA THR A 558 26.94 9.91 7.91
C THR A 558 27.77 10.18 6.64
N GLY A 559 27.66 9.33 5.62
CA GLY A 559 28.44 9.45 4.38
C GLY A 559 29.90 8.98 4.51
N ALA A 560 30.24 8.24 5.57
CA ALA A 560 31.63 7.84 5.81
C ALA A 560 32.05 6.68 4.86
N TRP A 561 33.28 6.78 4.36
CA TRP A 561 33.93 5.75 3.56
C TRP A 561 34.91 4.95 4.41
N VAL A 562 34.93 3.63 4.25
CA VAL A 562 35.85 2.74 4.97
C VAL A 562 36.99 2.28 4.09
N ASN A 563 38.15 1.94 4.70
CA ASN A 563 39.28 1.42 3.98
C ASN A 563 39.08 -0.06 3.65
N LEU A 564 39.22 -0.40 2.37
CA LEU A 564 39.36 -1.77 1.91
C LEU A 564 40.84 -2.04 1.57
N THR A 565 41.37 -3.16 2.04
CA THR A 565 42.71 -3.60 1.73
C THR A 565 42.74 -5.08 1.39
N ALA A 566 43.56 -5.46 0.41
CA ALA A 566 43.76 -6.85 -0.01
C ALA A 566 45.17 -7.04 -0.59
N THR A 567 45.50 -8.27 -0.93
CA THR A 567 46.76 -8.60 -1.68
C THR A 567 46.38 -9.38 -2.93
N LEU A 568 46.63 -8.78 -4.09
CA LEU A 568 46.42 -9.43 -5.37
C LEU A 568 47.52 -10.50 -5.59
N PRO A 569 47.15 -11.75 -5.97
CA PRO A 569 48.10 -12.86 -6.10
C PRO A 569 49.09 -12.68 -7.26
N THR A 570 50.23 -13.41 -7.22
CA THR A 570 51.19 -13.44 -8.32
C THR A 570 50.50 -13.91 -9.61
N GLY A 571 50.81 -13.25 -10.73
CA GLY A 571 50.23 -13.56 -12.04
C GLY A 571 48.90 -12.82 -12.32
N THR A 572 48.48 -11.90 -11.45
CA THR A 572 47.33 -11.03 -11.69
C THR A 572 47.54 -10.19 -12.95
N THR A 573 46.55 -10.16 -13.81
CA THR A 573 46.50 -9.34 -15.04
C THR A 573 45.39 -8.30 -15.01
N ALA A 574 44.36 -8.50 -14.18
CA ALA A 574 43.28 -7.56 -13.96
C ALA A 574 42.69 -7.73 -12.54
N VAL A 575 42.03 -6.67 -12.07
CA VAL A 575 41.25 -6.67 -10.84
C VAL A 575 39.81 -6.27 -11.18
N ARG A 576 38.86 -6.84 -10.47
CA ARG A 576 37.48 -6.37 -10.51
C ARG A 576 36.85 -6.33 -9.12
N PHE A 577 35.93 -5.35 -8.95
CA PHE A 577 34.95 -5.36 -7.92
C PHE A 577 33.67 -5.92 -8.52
N ALA A 578 33.01 -6.80 -7.81
CA ALA A 578 31.74 -7.43 -8.24
C ALA A 578 30.74 -7.30 -7.12
N TYR A 579 29.54 -6.82 -7.41
CA TYR A 579 28.41 -6.78 -6.49
C TYR A 579 27.33 -7.71 -7.02
N SER A 580 27.11 -8.82 -6.33
CA SER A 580 26.22 -9.90 -6.72
C SER A 580 24.98 -9.86 -5.86
N ASN A 581 23.83 -9.78 -6.50
CA ASN A 581 22.53 -9.69 -5.88
C ASN A 581 21.71 -10.95 -6.15
N ASP A 582 20.87 -11.28 -5.19
CA ASP A 582 19.79 -12.25 -5.35
C ASP A 582 18.58 -11.62 -6.10
N PRO A 583 17.47 -12.35 -6.29
CA PRO A 583 16.35 -11.83 -7.10
C PRO A 583 15.50 -10.73 -6.45
N ALA A 584 15.70 -10.28 -5.22
CA ALA A 584 14.70 -9.43 -4.59
C ALA A 584 15.21 -8.18 -3.90
N GLU A 585 15.45 -8.23 -2.61
CA GLU A 585 15.82 -7.04 -1.85
C GLU A 585 17.28 -6.68 -2.06
N PHE A 586 17.56 -5.40 -2.06
CA PHE A 586 18.91 -4.89 -2.22
C PHE A 586 19.14 -3.79 -1.20
N GLY A 587 20.26 -3.76 -0.56
CA GLY A 587 20.66 -2.56 0.16
C GLY A 587 20.80 -1.36 -0.80
N GLU A 588 21.17 -0.22 -0.27
CA GLU A 588 21.36 1.02 -1.03
C GLU A 588 22.40 0.87 -2.16
N GLY A 589 23.37 -0.06 -2.02
CA GLY A 589 24.35 -0.41 -3.02
C GLY A 589 25.80 -0.43 -2.55
N PHE A 590 26.73 -0.49 -3.51
CA PHE A 590 28.15 -0.63 -3.27
C PHE A 590 28.95 0.44 -4.02
N GLY A 591 29.63 1.33 -3.26
CA GLY A 591 30.48 2.38 -3.77
C GLY A 591 31.97 2.05 -3.68
N VAL A 592 32.73 2.44 -4.71
CA VAL A 592 34.19 2.24 -4.81
C VAL A 592 34.86 3.53 -5.27
N ASP A 593 35.89 3.96 -4.53
CA ASP A 593 36.66 5.16 -4.79
C ASP A 593 38.16 4.92 -4.51
N SER A 594 39.04 5.75 -5.08
CA SER A 594 40.46 5.87 -4.74
C SER A 594 41.23 4.54 -4.78
N VAL A 595 41.06 3.76 -5.86
CA VAL A 595 41.65 2.42 -5.98
C VAL A 595 43.13 2.51 -6.35
N THR A 596 44.00 1.86 -5.56
CA THR A 596 45.44 1.77 -5.82
C THR A 596 45.92 0.32 -5.80
N VAL A 597 46.90 -0.01 -6.63
CA VAL A 597 47.61 -1.30 -6.61
C VAL A 597 49.13 -1.05 -6.57
N GLY A 598 49.81 -1.65 -5.57
CA GLY A 598 51.22 -1.38 -5.33
C GLY A 598 51.55 0.09 -5.02
N GLY A 599 50.54 0.83 -4.51
CA GLY A 599 50.66 2.27 -4.25
C GLY A 599 50.44 3.18 -5.45
N ALA A 600 50.20 2.63 -6.65
CA ALA A 600 49.84 3.42 -7.84
C ALA A 600 48.35 3.43 -8.05
N ALA A 601 47.74 4.63 -8.27
CA ALA A 601 46.35 4.78 -8.55
C ALA A 601 45.97 4.17 -9.90
N ILE A 602 44.79 3.52 -9.97
CA ILE A 602 44.17 3.11 -11.22
C ILE A 602 43.32 4.29 -11.69
N ALA A 603 43.63 4.78 -12.91
CA ALA A 603 42.87 5.91 -13.48
C ALA A 603 41.42 5.51 -13.73
N ASP A 604 40.47 6.45 -13.51
CA ASP A 604 39.04 6.22 -13.71
C ASP A 604 38.69 5.74 -15.12
N SER A 605 39.36 6.27 -16.13
CA SER A 605 39.24 5.87 -17.53
C SER A 605 39.71 4.44 -17.84
N ALA A 606 40.39 3.78 -16.92
CA ALA A 606 40.86 2.40 -17.09
C ALA A 606 39.77 1.38 -16.71
N TRP A 607 38.69 1.79 -16.06
CA TRP A 607 37.65 0.91 -15.63
C TRP A 607 36.64 0.63 -16.73
N THR A 608 36.30 -0.63 -16.91
CA THR A 608 35.18 -1.10 -17.72
C THR A 608 34.03 -1.42 -16.76
N LEU A 609 32.92 -0.78 -16.94
CA LEU A 609 31.75 -0.90 -16.07
C LEU A 609 30.67 -1.78 -16.71
N ASP A 610 30.09 -2.67 -15.91
CA ASP A 610 28.90 -3.43 -16.24
C ASP A 610 28.02 -3.47 -14.97
N GLY A 611 26.93 -2.71 -14.98
CA GLY A 611 26.06 -2.47 -13.81
C GLY A 611 26.56 -1.41 -12.82
N PHE A 612 27.85 -1.09 -12.79
CA PHE A 612 28.35 0.10 -12.10
C PHE A 612 28.11 1.37 -12.93
N GLN A 613 27.88 2.48 -12.28
CA GLN A 613 27.78 3.82 -12.86
C GLN A 613 28.86 4.72 -12.25
N THR A 614 29.27 5.73 -12.99
CA THR A 614 30.07 6.83 -12.42
C THR A 614 29.12 7.78 -11.69
N ALA A 615 29.34 7.98 -10.40
CA ALA A 615 28.68 8.99 -9.61
C ALA A 615 29.38 10.34 -9.84
N VAL A 616 28.86 11.15 -10.75
CA VAL A 616 29.44 12.42 -11.12
C VAL A 616 29.14 13.46 -10.05
N ASN A 617 30.19 13.89 -9.34
CA ASN A 617 30.05 14.74 -8.14
C ASN A 617 29.04 14.16 -7.11
N GLY A 618 28.98 12.85 -6.99
CA GLY A 618 28.08 12.18 -6.07
C GLY A 618 26.68 11.87 -6.60
N VAL A 619 26.38 12.22 -7.85
CA VAL A 619 25.05 11.99 -8.44
C VAL A 619 25.09 10.82 -9.44
N VAL A 620 24.15 9.89 -9.29
CA VAL A 620 23.89 8.80 -10.25
C VAL A 620 22.50 8.94 -10.85
N LYS A 621 22.24 8.23 -11.95
CA LYS A 621 20.89 8.10 -12.51
C LYS A 621 20.29 6.75 -12.12
N GLU A 622 19.17 6.80 -11.42
CA GLU A 622 18.35 5.62 -11.13
C GLU A 622 17.27 5.45 -12.19
N ALA A 623 17.04 4.21 -12.59
CA ALA A 623 16.03 3.86 -13.57
C ALA A 623 14.84 3.21 -12.87
N PHE A 624 13.64 3.75 -13.11
CA PHE A 624 12.40 3.25 -12.56
C PHE A 624 11.46 2.83 -13.67
N PHE A 625 10.81 1.68 -13.49
CA PHE A 625 9.75 1.24 -14.38
C PHE A 625 8.60 2.25 -14.39
N ASN A 626 8.02 2.46 -15.58
CA ASN A 626 6.79 3.22 -15.70
C ASN A 626 5.98 2.79 -16.92
N ALA A 627 4.66 2.94 -16.81
CA ALA A 627 3.70 2.54 -17.84
C ALA A 627 2.41 3.38 -17.76
N TYR A 628 1.62 3.37 -18.82
CA TYR A 628 0.22 3.75 -18.73
C TYR A 628 -0.64 2.48 -18.65
N ALA A 629 -1.54 2.41 -17.65
CA ALA A 629 -2.61 1.45 -17.63
C ALA A 629 -3.88 2.11 -18.16
N LEU A 630 -4.54 1.44 -19.10
CA LEU A 630 -5.70 1.93 -19.84
C LEU A 630 -6.88 1.02 -19.55
N GLU A 631 -7.98 1.59 -19.12
CA GLU A 631 -9.22 0.86 -18.83
C GLU A 631 -10.46 1.60 -19.32
N ASN A 632 -11.50 0.85 -19.62
CA ASN A 632 -12.78 1.38 -20.06
C ASN A 632 -13.76 1.36 -18.90
N ARG A 633 -13.93 2.50 -18.22
CA ARG A 633 -14.85 2.67 -17.09
C ARG A 633 -16.25 2.93 -17.61
N GLN A 634 -17.19 2.11 -17.20
CA GLN A 634 -18.61 2.20 -17.56
C GLN A 634 -19.42 2.00 -16.27
N TYR A 635 -20.71 2.35 -16.31
CA TYR A 635 -21.62 2.08 -15.19
C TYR A 635 -22.12 0.63 -15.23
N ASP A 636 -21.17 -0.32 -15.30
CA ASP A 636 -21.40 -1.75 -15.30
C ASP A 636 -20.78 -2.35 -14.00
N GLY A 637 -21.27 -3.51 -13.57
CA GLY A 637 -20.75 -4.18 -12.37
C GLY A 637 -20.95 -3.32 -11.12
N TYR A 638 -19.92 -3.23 -10.31
CA TYR A 638 -19.93 -2.39 -9.10
C TYR A 638 -19.75 -0.90 -9.42
N ASP A 639 -19.20 -0.54 -10.58
CA ASP A 639 -19.11 0.85 -11.05
C ASP A 639 -20.48 1.51 -11.33
N THR A 640 -21.59 0.80 -11.23
CA THR A 640 -22.93 1.41 -11.22
C THR A 640 -23.07 2.45 -10.11
N SER A 641 -22.37 2.28 -9.01
CA SER A 641 -22.32 3.22 -7.88
C SER A 641 -21.63 4.56 -8.21
N LEU A 642 -20.81 4.63 -9.27
CA LEU A 642 -20.14 5.86 -9.70
C LEU A 642 -21.12 7.00 -10.11
N LYS A 643 -22.41 6.75 -10.13
CA LYS A 643 -23.43 7.80 -10.31
C LYS A 643 -23.76 8.54 -9.04
N THR A 644 -23.31 8.06 -7.89
CA THR A 644 -23.60 8.66 -6.59
C THR A 644 -22.51 9.61 -6.15
N ALA A 645 -22.83 10.47 -5.18
CA ALA A 645 -21.96 11.50 -4.73
C ALA A 645 -21.85 11.55 -3.21
N TYR A 646 -21.28 12.52 -2.78
CA TYR A 646 -20.67 12.89 -1.57
C TYR A 646 -21.59 13.83 -0.76
N ASN A 647 -21.50 13.83 0.53
CA ASN A 647 -22.17 14.83 1.34
C ASN A 647 -21.51 16.22 1.15
N PHE A 648 -22.30 17.20 0.73
CA PHE A 648 -21.85 18.57 0.48
C PHE A 648 -22.17 19.54 1.63
N GLY A 649 -22.70 19.03 2.76
CA GLY A 649 -22.97 19.83 3.94
C GLY A 649 -24.05 20.88 3.74
N PHE A 650 -25.24 20.46 3.35
CA PHE A 650 -26.42 21.34 3.42
C PHE A 650 -26.60 21.87 4.84
N ALA A 651 -26.98 23.12 5.00
CA ALA A 651 -27.17 23.72 6.31
C ALA A 651 -28.30 23.06 7.12
N ASP A 652 -29.32 22.55 6.43
CA ASP A 652 -30.52 21.88 6.99
C ASP A 652 -30.44 20.34 6.85
N ARG A 653 -29.44 19.82 6.11
CA ARG A 653 -29.22 18.39 5.88
C ARG A 653 -27.71 18.13 5.77
N PRO A 654 -26.96 18.26 6.85
CA PRO A 654 -25.49 18.20 6.82
C PRO A 654 -24.93 16.85 6.36
N ASP A 655 -25.66 15.77 6.61
CA ASP A 655 -25.26 14.39 6.30
C ASP A 655 -26.00 13.83 5.06
N TRP A 656 -26.64 14.70 4.29
CA TRP A 656 -27.34 14.27 3.07
C TRP A 656 -26.36 14.15 1.89
N VAL A 657 -26.37 13.01 1.22
CA VAL A 657 -25.56 12.72 0.02
C VAL A 657 -26.32 13.13 -1.23
N GLU A 658 -25.66 13.90 -2.09
CA GLU A 658 -26.14 14.24 -3.43
C GLU A 658 -25.62 13.25 -4.47
N THR A 659 -26.44 12.91 -5.44
CA THR A 659 -26.05 12.05 -6.55
C THR A 659 -25.59 12.86 -7.77
N TYR A 660 -24.50 12.41 -8.41
CA TYR A 660 -24.03 12.89 -9.71
C TYR A 660 -23.17 11.81 -10.36
N PRO A 661 -23.05 11.78 -11.68
CA PRO A 661 -22.22 10.77 -12.32
C PRO A 661 -20.74 11.15 -12.29
N TYR A 662 -19.88 10.19 -12.01
CA TYR A 662 -18.50 10.16 -12.51
C TYR A 662 -18.57 9.86 -13.99
N GLN A 663 -17.80 10.58 -14.83
CA GLN A 663 -17.90 10.45 -16.27
C GLN A 663 -17.35 9.11 -16.74
N ASN A 664 -18.14 8.35 -17.48
CA ASN A 664 -17.68 7.13 -18.10
C ASN A 664 -16.76 7.42 -19.30
N GLY A 665 -15.84 6.50 -19.60
CA GLY A 665 -14.90 6.67 -20.71
C GLY A 665 -13.61 5.92 -20.53
N LEU A 666 -12.57 6.35 -21.24
CA LEU A 666 -11.20 5.82 -21.07
C LEU A 666 -10.55 6.46 -19.85
N LEU A 667 -10.29 5.71 -18.83
CA LEU A 667 -9.42 6.13 -17.73
C LEU A 667 -7.98 5.74 -18.05
N VAL A 668 -7.08 6.69 -17.92
CA VAL A 668 -5.65 6.52 -18.13
C VAL A 668 -4.97 6.66 -16.79
N TRP A 669 -4.29 5.61 -16.33
CA TRP A 669 -3.48 5.65 -15.14
C TRP A 669 -2.01 5.79 -15.52
N TYR A 670 -1.25 6.61 -14.79
CA TYR A 670 0.20 6.64 -14.88
C TYR A 670 0.80 5.86 -13.72
N TRP A 671 1.42 4.74 -14.03
CA TRP A 671 2.14 3.85 -13.11
C TRP A 671 3.62 4.23 -13.09
N ASN A 672 4.19 4.50 -11.91
CA ASN A 672 5.54 5.02 -11.76
C ASN A 672 6.22 4.47 -10.50
N GLU A 673 7.07 3.47 -10.66
CA GLU A 673 7.81 2.82 -9.59
C GLU A 673 8.90 3.70 -8.92
N GLN A 674 9.00 4.97 -9.28
CA GLN A 674 9.77 5.94 -8.52
C GLN A 674 9.18 6.15 -7.12
N TYR A 675 7.88 5.95 -6.97
CA TYR A 675 7.12 6.13 -5.74
C TYR A 675 6.57 4.78 -5.26
N ALA A 676 6.60 4.57 -3.95
CA ALA A 676 6.04 3.37 -3.33
C ALA A 676 4.57 3.55 -2.88
N ASP A 677 4.05 4.78 -2.98
CA ASP A 677 2.75 5.21 -2.48
C ASP A 677 2.13 6.29 -3.36
N ASN A 678 0.92 6.73 -3.00
CA ASN A 678 0.20 7.83 -3.65
C ASN A 678 0.15 9.10 -2.78
N ASN A 679 1.17 9.35 -1.97
CA ASN A 679 1.26 10.50 -1.06
C ASN A 679 1.54 11.80 -1.81
N VAL A 680 0.55 12.29 -2.55
CA VAL A 680 0.66 13.52 -3.36
C VAL A 680 0.95 14.77 -2.53
N GLY A 681 0.69 14.75 -1.23
CA GLY A 681 1.07 15.81 -0.31
C GLY A 681 2.58 15.91 -0.10
N ASP A 682 3.29 14.79 -0.14
CA ASP A 682 4.74 14.72 -0.01
C ASP A 682 5.47 14.85 -1.35
N HIS A 683 4.89 14.32 -2.43
CA HIS A 683 5.45 14.39 -3.79
C HIS A 683 4.41 14.88 -4.82
N PRO A 684 4.08 16.17 -4.81
CA PRO A 684 3.02 16.75 -5.63
C PRO A 684 3.15 16.42 -7.12
N GLY A 685 2.08 15.94 -7.73
CA GLY A 685 2.04 15.49 -9.12
C GLY A 685 2.63 14.12 -9.39
N GLY A 686 3.11 13.41 -8.34
CA GLY A 686 3.69 12.08 -8.41
C GLY A 686 2.97 11.08 -7.49
N GLY A 687 3.08 9.80 -7.81
CA GLY A 687 2.56 8.68 -7.04
C GLY A 687 2.81 7.36 -7.74
N LEU A 688 2.63 6.26 -7.02
CA LEU A 688 2.79 4.90 -7.55
C LEU A 688 1.86 4.66 -8.74
N ILE A 689 0.58 4.99 -8.57
CA ILE A 689 -0.44 4.82 -9.62
C ILE A 689 -1.52 5.89 -9.47
N LEU A 690 -1.53 6.87 -10.37
CA LEU A 690 -2.46 8.00 -10.33
C LEU A 690 -3.25 8.14 -11.62
N PRO A 691 -4.54 8.52 -11.56
CA PRO A 691 -5.31 8.80 -12.76
C PRO A 691 -4.80 10.07 -13.45
N VAL A 692 -4.69 10.03 -14.76
CA VAL A 692 -4.46 11.23 -15.58
C VAL A 692 -5.81 11.93 -15.76
N ASP A 693 -5.94 13.11 -15.22
CA ASP A 693 -7.15 13.90 -15.34
C ASP A 693 -7.27 14.54 -16.73
N ALA A 694 -8.34 14.20 -17.46
CA ALA A 694 -8.61 14.78 -18.78
C ALA A 694 -8.98 16.27 -18.70
N HIS A 695 -9.42 16.75 -17.53
CA HIS A 695 -9.85 18.13 -17.28
C HIS A 695 -9.24 18.69 -15.99
N PRO A 696 -7.90 18.80 -15.88
CA PRO A 696 -7.20 19.17 -14.65
C PRO A 696 -7.46 20.65 -14.28
N SER A 697 -8.63 20.90 -13.71
CA SER A 697 -9.13 22.24 -13.37
C SER A 697 -9.49 22.31 -11.90
N PHE A 698 -9.26 23.47 -11.28
CA PHE A 698 -9.69 23.74 -9.91
C PHE A 698 -11.07 24.40 -9.90
N HIS A 699 -11.98 23.88 -9.08
CA HIS A 699 -13.30 24.44 -8.85
C HIS A 699 -13.48 24.75 -7.37
N HIS A 700 -14.30 25.76 -7.10
CA HIS A 700 -14.51 26.28 -5.75
C HIS A 700 -16.00 26.23 -5.36
N TYR A 701 -16.26 25.97 -4.09
CA TYR A 701 -17.56 26.18 -3.50
C TYR A 701 -17.96 27.67 -3.51
N ALA A 702 -19.22 27.95 -3.26
CA ALA A 702 -19.74 29.33 -3.24
C ALA A 702 -19.04 30.24 -2.20
N ASP A 703 -18.49 29.66 -1.14
CA ASP A 703 -17.72 30.37 -0.12
C ASP A 703 -16.25 30.60 -0.50
N GLY A 704 -15.83 30.18 -1.71
CA GLY A 704 -14.46 30.31 -2.22
C GLY A 704 -13.50 29.22 -1.71
N GLN A 705 -13.95 28.21 -0.96
CA GLN A 705 -13.10 27.06 -0.61
C GLN A 705 -12.90 26.19 -1.84
N LEU A 706 -11.66 25.74 -2.05
CA LEU A 706 -11.34 24.76 -3.09
C LEU A 706 -12.09 23.44 -2.85
N MET A 707 -12.65 22.88 -3.91
CA MET A 707 -13.32 21.59 -3.85
C MET A 707 -12.30 20.48 -3.60
N ARG A 708 -12.73 19.43 -2.91
CA ARG A 708 -11.86 18.26 -2.63
C ARG A 708 -11.54 17.52 -3.92
N GLN A 709 -10.38 16.89 -3.96
CA GLN A 709 -9.89 16.17 -5.13
C GLN A 709 -10.88 15.12 -5.64
N ARG A 710 -11.50 14.34 -4.77
CA ARG A 710 -12.50 13.33 -5.15
C ARG A 710 -13.76 13.92 -5.83
N LEU A 711 -14.02 15.21 -5.67
CA LEU A 711 -15.02 15.94 -6.46
C LEU A 711 -14.45 16.37 -7.80
N LEU A 712 -13.21 16.86 -7.84
CA LEU A 712 -12.58 17.37 -9.04
C LEU A 712 -12.26 16.25 -10.04
N ALA A 713 -12.00 15.04 -9.57
CA ALA A 713 -11.64 13.90 -10.42
C ALA A 713 -12.84 13.21 -11.10
N TYR A 714 -14.06 13.76 -10.99
CA TYR A 714 -15.27 13.15 -11.58
C TYR A 714 -15.22 13.04 -13.10
N ASP A 715 -14.46 13.89 -13.75
CA ASP A 715 -14.33 14.02 -15.22
C ASP A 715 -12.92 13.68 -15.74
N SER A 716 -12.19 12.83 -15.01
CA SER A 716 -10.84 12.40 -15.39
C SER A 716 -10.78 11.54 -16.65
N THR A 717 -11.90 10.99 -17.13
CA THR A 717 -11.93 10.09 -18.29
C THR A 717 -11.81 10.85 -19.63
N PHE A 718 -11.15 10.19 -20.59
CA PHE A 718 -11.06 10.64 -21.98
C PHE A 718 -12.23 10.08 -22.80
N GLY A 719 -12.87 10.94 -23.60
CA GLY A 719 -14.07 10.59 -24.35
C GLY A 719 -14.38 11.50 -25.52
N THR A 720 -15.41 11.16 -26.28
CA THR A 720 -15.89 11.94 -27.43
C THR A 720 -17.09 12.82 -27.11
N GLU A 721 -17.65 12.66 -25.93
CA GLU A 721 -18.77 13.48 -25.43
C GLU A 721 -18.25 14.52 -24.44
N PRO A 722 -18.90 15.72 -24.35
CA PRO A 722 -18.59 16.68 -23.30
C PRO A 722 -18.99 16.10 -21.93
N THR A 723 -18.36 16.60 -20.88
CA THR A 723 -18.71 16.21 -19.51
C THR A 723 -20.08 16.72 -19.11
N ASP A 724 -20.69 16.10 -18.12
CA ASP A 724 -21.90 16.62 -17.51
C ASP A 724 -21.60 17.90 -16.71
N ALA A 725 -22.55 18.83 -16.69
CA ALA A 725 -22.53 19.90 -15.71
C ALA A 725 -23.12 19.38 -14.40
N ILE A 726 -22.40 19.58 -13.30
CA ILE A 726 -22.88 19.16 -11.97
C ILE A 726 -23.06 20.36 -11.07
N THR A 727 -24.09 20.32 -10.25
CA THR A 727 -24.34 21.35 -9.22
C THR A 727 -24.29 20.67 -7.86
N ILE A 728 -23.46 21.19 -6.99
CA ILE A 728 -23.23 20.66 -5.64
C ILE A 728 -23.49 21.76 -4.61
N HIS A 729 -23.83 21.36 -3.41
CA HIS A 729 -24.14 22.28 -2.33
C HIS A 729 -23.18 22.15 -1.15
N LYS A 730 -22.87 23.28 -0.53
CA LYS A 730 -22.16 23.37 0.74
C LYS A 730 -22.82 24.42 1.61
N ALA A 731 -23.20 24.06 2.84
CA ALA A 731 -23.94 24.92 3.76
C ALA A 731 -25.18 25.57 3.09
N GLY A 732 -25.92 24.80 2.31
CA GLY A 732 -27.14 25.22 1.59
C GLY A 732 -26.88 26.10 0.36
N GLN A 733 -25.64 26.38 -0.03
CA GLN A 733 -25.30 27.21 -1.18
C GLN A 733 -24.82 26.38 -2.36
N ALA A 734 -25.44 26.58 -3.53
CA ALA A 734 -25.10 25.87 -4.75
C ALA A 734 -23.82 26.41 -5.39
N ALA A 735 -22.98 25.49 -5.87
CA ALA A 735 -21.87 25.77 -6.79
C ALA A 735 -21.99 24.84 -8.00
N THR A 736 -21.84 25.40 -9.21
CA THR A 736 -21.97 24.63 -10.46
C THR A 736 -20.63 24.48 -11.13
N ILE A 737 -20.21 23.24 -11.39
CA ILE A 737 -19.12 22.92 -12.31
C ILE A 737 -19.76 22.83 -13.69
N PRO A 738 -19.36 23.69 -14.67
CA PRO A 738 -19.96 23.68 -15.99
C PRO A 738 -19.47 22.47 -16.80
N SER A 739 -20.29 22.03 -17.76
CA SER A 739 -19.87 21.03 -18.76
C SER A 739 -18.58 21.46 -19.45
N GLN A 740 -17.61 20.55 -19.53
CA GLN A 740 -16.32 20.75 -20.20
C GLN A 740 -16.37 20.15 -21.62
N PRO A 741 -15.60 20.67 -22.59
CA PRO A 741 -15.50 20.07 -23.92
C PRO A 741 -14.91 18.67 -23.86
N ALA A 742 -15.34 17.79 -24.77
CA ALA A 742 -14.81 16.45 -24.93
C ALA A 742 -13.28 16.46 -25.17
N VAL A 743 -12.57 15.58 -24.48
CA VAL A 743 -11.14 15.32 -24.65
C VAL A 743 -10.96 13.86 -25.06
N ASN A 744 -10.80 13.61 -26.37
CA ASN A 744 -10.71 12.25 -26.90
C ASN A 744 -9.27 11.78 -27.17
N VAL A 745 -8.26 12.59 -26.84
CA VAL A 745 -6.84 12.27 -27.05
C VAL A 745 -6.05 12.57 -25.79
N PHE A 746 -5.53 11.52 -25.18
CA PHE A 746 -4.41 11.64 -24.27
C PHE A 746 -3.12 11.81 -25.08
N ASP A 747 -2.38 12.88 -24.84
CA ASP A 747 -1.09 13.19 -25.47
C ASP A 747 -0.12 13.54 -24.36
N ASP A 748 0.80 12.64 -24.04
CA ASP A 748 1.71 12.80 -22.90
C ASP A 748 2.75 13.92 -23.07
N THR A 749 2.82 14.56 -24.24
CA THR A 749 3.65 15.77 -24.41
C THR A 749 2.97 17.03 -23.86
N LYS A 750 1.69 16.94 -23.52
CA LYS A 750 0.94 18.01 -22.86
C LYS A 750 1.09 17.91 -21.35
N SER A 751 0.71 18.95 -20.65
CA SER A 751 0.53 18.93 -19.21
C SER A 751 -0.89 18.46 -18.89
N TRP A 752 -0.99 17.44 -18.04
CA TRP A 752 -2.23 16.89 -17.47
C TRP A 752 -2.26 17.07 -15.95
N TRP A 753 -1.41 17.93 -15.46
CA TRP A 753 -1.27 18.25 -14.06
C TRP A 753 -1.28 19.77 -13.89
N SER A 754 -2.02 20.23 -12.90
CA SER A 754 -2.04 21.62 -12.50
C SER A 754 -1.52 21.72 -11.06
N ASN A 755 -0.38 22.36 -10.90
CA ASN A 755 0.26 22.54 -9.60
C ASN A 755 -0.07 23.89 -8.96
N CYS A 756 -0.96 24.65 -9.54
CA CYS A 756 -1.30 25.97 -9.03
C CYS A 756 -2.64 26.44 -9.59
N ASP A 757 -3.60 26.63 -8.72
CA ASP A 757 -4.74 27.50 -8.96
C ASP A 757 -4.27 28.95 -8.89
N ALA A 758 -4.57 29.74 -9.92
CA ALA A 758 -4.13 31.14 -10.01
C ALA A 758 -4.49 31.96 -8.76
N ASP A 759 -5.67 31.71 -8.19
CA ASP A 759 -6.12 32.36 -6.95
C ASP A 759 -5.36 31.86 -5.73
N ALA A 760 -5.06 30.56 -5.66
CA ALA A 760 -4.33 29.98 -4.55
C ALA A 760 -2.87 30.43 -4.50
N CYS A 761 -2.24 30.65 -5.67
CA CYS A 761 -0.82 31.03 -5.73
C CYS A 761 -0.57 32.52 -5.47
N THR A 762 -1.49 33.39 -5.84
CA THR A 762 -1.25 34.86 -5.88
C THR A 762 -2.26 35.70 -5.11
N GLY A 763 -3.38 35.11 -4.69
CA GLY A 763 -4.51 35.84 -4.12
C GLY A 763 -4.87 35.44 -2.68
N SER A 764 -6.11 35.66 -2.33
CA SER A 764 -6.68 35.39 -0.99
C SER A 764 -6.73 33.90 -0.62
N HIS A 765 -6.52 33.01 -1.58
CA HIS A 765 -6.54 31.57 -1.40
C HIS A 765 -5.14 30.96 -1.14
N ALA A 766 -4.08 31.79 -1.13
CA ALA A 766 -2.73 31.34 -0.82
C ALA A 766 -2.71 30.56 0.52
N GLY A 767 -2.15 29.36 0.51
CA GLY A 767 -2.13 28.43 1.66
C GLY A 767 -3.33 27.51 1.77
N ARG A 768 -4.33 27.59 0.87
CA ARG A 768 -5.42 26.61 0.75
C ARG A 768 -5.14 25.57 -0.34
N TYR A 769 -4.18 25.85 -1.17
CA TYR A 769 -3.80 25.03 -2.29
C TYR A 769 -2.77 23.98 -1.88
N GLN A 770 -2.93 22.80 -2.41
CA GLN A 770 -1.98 21.69 -2.29
C GLN A 770 -1.58 21.23 -3.71
N PRO A 771 -0.30 21.27 -4.09
CA PRO A 771 0.14 20.81 -5.40
C PRO A 771 -0.22 19.33 -5.64
N GLY A 772 -0.66 19.01 -6.86
CA GLY A 772 -1.01 17.64 -7.24
C GLY A 772 -2.46 17.22 -7.00
N TRP A 773 -3.33 18.14 -6.60
CA TRP A 773 -4.75 17.84 -6.38
C TRP A 773 -5.49 17.33 -7.61
N THR A 774 -5.08 17.75 -8.82
CA THR A 774 -5.72 17.28 -10.05
C THR A 774 -4.67 16.75 -11.02
N GLY A 775 -4.84 15.49 -11.43
CA GLY A 775 -4.00 14.81 -12.39
C GLY A 775 -2.59 14.47 -11.89
N VAL A 776 -1.73 14.11 -12.81
CA VAL A 776 -0.37 13.63 -12.55
C VAL A 776 0.62 14.18 -13.57
N ASP A 777 1.87 14.41 -13.15
CA ASP A 777 2.96 14.83 -14.07
C ASP A 777 3.49 13.62 -14.83
N VAL A 778 3.13 13.56 -16.12
CA VAL A 778 3.50 12.46 -17.03
C VAL A 778 4.88 12.66 -17.64
N PRO A 779 5.60 11.59 -18.04
CA PRO A 779 7.03 11.63 -18.42
C PRO A 779 7.33 12.25 -19.80
N LYS A 780 6.34 12.66 -20.58
CA LYS A 780 6.48 13.33 -21.89
C LYS A 780 7.27 12.52 -22.93
N THR A 781 6.96 11.24 -23.03
CA THR A 781 7.65 10.29 -23.94
C THR A 781 7.26 10.44 -25.41
N GLY A 782 6.20 11.16 -25.73
CA GLY A 782 5.60 11.25 -27.07
C GLY A 782 4.58 10.13 -27.33
N THR A 783 3.99 9.56 -26.29
CA THR A 783 2.91 8.58 -26.41
C THR A 783 1.56 9.27 -26.52
N THR A 784 0.70 8.76 -27.42
CA THR A 784 -0.68 9.24 -27.55
C THR A 784 -1.67 8.07 -27.50
N VAL A 785 -2.81 8.31 -26.85
CA VAL A 785 -3.95 7.37 -26.86
C VAL A 785 -5.18 8.12 -27.35
N THR A 786 -5.78 7.64 -28.41
CA THR A 786 -6.96 8.28 -29.03
C THR A 786 -8.18 7.38 -28.84
N VAL A 787 -9.25 7.93 -28.29
CA VAL A 787 -10.57 7.30 -28.24
C VAL A 787 -11.26 7.49 -29.58
N ASN A 788 -11.64 6.36 -30.22
CA ASN A 788 -12.27 6.32 -31.54
C ASN A 788 -13.75 5.92 -31.42
N GLY A 789 -14.66 6.88 -31.53
CA GLY A 789 -16.10 6.63 -31.45
C GLY A 789 -16.68 6.89 -30.07
N ALA A 790 -17.96 6.57 -29.89
CA ALA A 790 -18.69 6.84 -28.67
C ALA A 790 -18.10 6.09 -27.46
N THR A 791 -18.11 6.76 -26.30
CA THR A 791 -17.66 6.21 -25.02
C THR A 791 -18.73 5.37 -24.30
N THR A 792 -19.95 5.37 -24.81
CA THR A 792 -21.08 4.60 -24.28
C THR A 792 -21.15 3.23 -24.95
N GLY A 793 -21.14 2.17 -24.16
CA GLY A 793 -21.30 0.80 -24.64
C GLY A 793 -20.27 -0.19 -24.08
N SER A 794 -20.47 -1.47 -24.34
CA SER A 794 -19.67 -2.57 -23.78
C SER A 794 -18.21 -2.62 -24.25
N HIS A 795 -17.81 -1.74 -25.18
CA HIS A 795 -16.44 -1.71 -25.73
C HIS A 795 -16.04 -0.31 -26.16
N LEU A 796 -14.79 0.02 -25.90
CA LEU A 796 -14.17 1.25 -26.34
C LEU A 796 -13.06 0.95 -27.35
N ASN A 797 -13.11 1.61 -28.53
CA ASN A 797 -12.04 1.47 -29.50
C ASN A 797 -10.99 2.56 -29.25
N ILE A 798 -9.76 2.16 -29.01
CA ILE A 798 -8.65 3.09 -28.80
C ILE A 798 -7.51 2.82 -29.78
N THR A 799 -6.74 3.86 -30.06
CA THR A 799 -5.49 3.78 -30.83
C THR A 799 -4.36 4.30 -29.96
N VAL A 800 -3.41 3.45 -29.63
CA VAL A 800 -2.13 3.84 -29.06
C VAL A 800 -1.15 4.13 -30.20
N SER A 801 -0.42 5.24 -30.16
CA SER A 801 0.58 5.53 -31.18
C SER A 801 1.66 6.50 -30.68
N PRO A 802 2.90 6.41 -31.21
CA PRO A 802 3.89 7.46 -30.99
C PRO A 802 3.44 8.76 -31.67
N LYS A 803 3.72 9.88 -31.03
CA LYS A 803 3.54 11.22 -31.64
C LYS A 803 4.56 11.39 -32.76
N LYS A 804 4.09 11.79 -33.93
CA LYS A 804 4.94 12.05 -35.11
C LYS A 804 5.67 13.39 -34.98
#